data_4325ba22a66a45d7a3c69a7cb9a93631
#
_entry.id   4325ba22a66a45d7a3c69a7cb9a93631
#
_cell.length_a   1.000
_cell.length_b   1.000
_cell.length_c   1.000
_cell.angle_alpha   90.00
_cell.angle_beta   90.00
_cell.angle_gamma   90.00
#
_symmetry.space_group_name_H-M   'P 1'
#
loop_
_entity.id
_entity.type
_entity.pdbx_description
1 polymer ?
#
loop_
_entity_poly.entity_id
_entity_poly.type
_entity_poly.pdbx_seq_one_letter_code
_entity_poly.pdbx_strand_id
1 'polypeptide(L)'
;MKCFKKEQIIILLFLFLGFNNLAKAQSQVHLKDLQISLAQQTYSAPTINKSVTGESLSIAGIPYKNGVGVHSKSIIKIKTNDSRSFTAKVGVNDSKIDYGLKTIKTIPLTNGKRIFYNVTQTKKQFLGVEGIDGKVNKGTVVFIIRHNGKEIFNSGIMKQGDSAKEIKLKIDRGLLELIVENAEGDPSGDHAIWADAMFDYFEIPPVVVSEEFQGKVTEQPDELKTKLKSIIQSLPEISFPLKEPDYDWLVNNDKVKANVYKTESGKDIVLSNGLIARVFRVTPNLATIDYVNQMTGESILRGVSNEGVLTIDGKDYQIGGLSKQPEYGYTLMKWVDALSAVQNSFAIENIEIKELTDRLLWKRVRWASNTKMPTGKELVFTLSKDGVKVKVHYVLYDGIPTLSKWIEVINESKFMIQLNKFKLEQLAMVEGENLVDTPKHWVKPNIHIESDYAFGAMQQKTSDKTTYWEKDKRYTSQTNYPLNLPCLLEIKPPLGPDIGIPVGKSLTTFRVWETPLDSKDQERVGLFKRKLYRTISPWVTENPMFLHLTSTDPEIIKRAVDQCAETGYEMIILSFGSGLDMEKEDEAYYQKFKELREYANSKGIELGGYSLLSSRWISDEVDVINPKTGKRGGMIFGSSPCLSSEWGYDYFKKIKKFFTKTGMQVFENDGSYPGNVCASTKHTHHNGLEDSQWKQYAQIQGLYKWMRSEGIYMNVPDFYINSGSNKTGIGYREVNWSLPRNRQLVLGRMNIYDGLWDRIPSMNWTFVPLTEYHGGGAAATLEPLNDHLLDYENQMIQNYGSGVQACYRGPRLFDTPKTKQVVINVVNWYKKYREVLNSDIIHLKRPSGKDWDGFLHVNPNLKEKGLALFFNPTDKDMEREIKLPLYYTGLTEYALIREKEGKALKYKLKRDYSVKINVTIPANSYQWIVIE
;
A
#
# COMPACT_ATOMS: atom_id res chain seq x y z
N MET A 1 -46.35 27.26 44.99
CA MET A 1 -45.94 27.15 46.42
C MET A 1 -44.48 26.79 46.47
N LYS A 2 -43.70 27.69 47.09
CA LYS A 2 -42.34 27.63 47.62
C LYS A 2 -41.20 27.13 46.71
N CYS A 3 -40.44 28.11 46.25
CA CYS A 3 -39.02 28.21 46.01
C CYS A 3 -38.18 27.16 46.75
N PHE A 4 -37.40 26.37 45.98
CA PHE A 4 -36.14 25.80 46.47
C PHE A 4 -34.99 26.62 45.89
N LYS A 5 -34.11 27.08 46.76
CA LYS A 5 -33.03 28.03 46.48
C LYS A 5 -31.97 27.46 45.57
N LYS A 6 -31.52 28.29 44.65
CA LYS A 6 -30.45 28.04 43.66
C LYS A 6 -29.10 27.58 44.23
N GLU A 7 -28.88 27.64 45.51
CA GLU A 7 -27.61 27.32 46.14
C GLU A 7 -27.38 25.82 46.46
N GLN A 8 -28.47 25.01 46.51
CA GLN A 8 -28.32 23.56 46.74
C GLN A 8 -28.09 22.74 45.45
N ILE A 9 -28.32 23.31 44.29
CA ILE A 9 -28.06 22.64 43.00
C ILE A 9 -26.58 22.78 42.61
N ILE A 10 -25.90 23.83 43.07
CA ILE A 10 -24.47 24.04 42.79
C ILE A 10 -23.58 23.11 43.61
N ILE A 11 -23.99 22.73 44.82
CA ILE A 11 -23.25 21.79 45.66
C ILE A 11 -23.43 20.35 45.20
N LEU A 12 -24.56 19.96 44.60
CA LEU A 12 -24.72 18.64 43.97
C LEU A 12 -24.02 18.51 42.61
N LEU A 13 -23.85 19.59 41.85
CA LEU A 13 -23.06 19.57 40.60
C LEU A 13 -21.55 19.56 40.86
N PHE A 14 -21.07 20.13 41.96
CA PHE A 14 -19.66 20.05 42.33
C PHE A 14 -19.29 18.69 42.96
N LEU A 15 -20.24 17.95 43.51
CA LEU A 15 -20.04 16.59 43.99
C LEU A 15 -20.08 15.53 42.86
N PHE A 16 -20.69 15.84 41.70
CA PHE A 16 -20.67 14.95 40.51
C PHE A 16 -19.52 15.25 39.52
N LEU A 17 -18.86 16.39 39.62
CA LEU A 17 -17.67 16.74 38.82
C LEU A 17 -16.36 16.48 39.60
N GLY A 18 -16.43 16.07 40.85
CA GLY A 18 -15.28 15.76 41.71
C GLY A 18 -14.83 14.31 41.74
N PHE A 19 -15.51 13.40 41.03
CA PHE A 19 -15.22 11.95 41.08
C PHE A 19 -14.76 11.32 39.81
N ASN A 20 -14.06 12.07 38.95
CA ASN A 20 -13.41 11.48 37.74
C ASN A 20 -11.90 11.72 37.68
N ASN A 21 -11.25 11.97 38.80
CA ASN A 21 -9.79 11.84 38.92
C ASN A 21 -9.48 10.94 40.13
N LEU A 22 -9.94 9.69 40.08
CA LEU A 22 -9.26 8.62 40.80
C LEU A 22 -7.93 8.43 40.12
N ALA A 23 -6.88 9.02 40.65
CA ALA A 23 -5.53 8.66 40.31
C ALA A 23 -5.46 7.13 40.44
N LYS A 24 -5.35 6.41 39.30
CA LYS A 24 -5.19 4.95 39.32
C LYS A 24 -3.96 4.68 40.19
N ALA A 25 -4.12 3.86 41.23
CA ALA A 25 -3.05 3.51 42.13
C ALA A 25 -1.94 2.83 41.31
N GLN A 26 -0.74 3.39 41.33
CA GLN A 26 0.43 2.79 40.71
C GLN A 26 0.90 1.62 41.57
N SER A 27 1.00 0.45 41.00
CA SER A 27 1.47 -0.78 41.65
C SER A 27 2.91 -1.08 41.23
N GLN A 28 3.62 -1.83 42.07
CA GLN A 28 5.00 -2.23 41.82
C GLN A 28 5.16 -3.74 41.90
N VAL A 29 6.03 -4.29 41.05
CA VAL A 29 6.42 -5.71 41.10
C VAL A 29 7.91 -5.85 40.79
N HIS A 30 8.60 -6.64 41.60
CA HIS A 30 9.99 -6.95 41.37
C HIS A 30 10.16 -8.02 40.29
N LEU A 31 11.23 -7.92 39.50
CA LEU A 31 11.59 -8.93 38.50
C LEU A 31 11.68 -10.35 39.12
N LYS A 32 12.20 -10.46 40.31
CA LYS A 32 12.32 -11.72 41.06
C LYS A 32 10.97 -12.40 41.39
N ASP A 33 9.91 -11.62 41.43
CA ASP A 33 8.54 -12.09 41.77
C ASP A 33 7.77 -12.51 40.50
N LEU A 34 8.37 -12.30 39.31
CA LEU A 34 7.87 -12.83 38.07
C LEU A 34 8.34 -14.26 37.84
N GLN A 35 7.74 -14.97 36.87
CA GLN A 35 8.07 -16.36 36.55
C GLN A 35 9.39 -16.48 35.78
N ILE A 36 10.51 -16.10 36.39
CA ILE A 36 11.85 -16.05 35.75
C ILE A 36 12.41 -17.41 35.34
N SER A 37 11.82 -18.53 35.79
CA SER A 37 12.15 -19.88 35.34
C SER A 37 11.91 -20.10 33.85
N LEU A 38 11.17 -19.21 33.19
CA LEU A 38 10.94 -19.19 31.74
C LEU A 38 12.05 -18.49 30.96
N ALA A 39 13.02 -17.87 31.63
CA ALA A 39 14.16 -17.24 30.96
C ALA A 39 15.11 -18.25 30.31
N GLN A 40 15.68 -17.86 29.16
CA GLN A 40 16.70 -18.66 28.49
C GLN A 40 18.08 -18.34 28.99
N GLN A 41 18.87 -19.34 29.29
CA GLN A 41 20.23 -19.20 29.76
C GLN A 41 21.09 -20.43 29.38
N THR A 42 22.37 -20.19 29.02
CA THR A 42 23.28 -21.25 28.58
C THR A 42 23.87 -22.09 29.70
N TYR A 43 23.91 -21.53 30.91
CA TYR A 43 24.48 -22.22 32.09
C TYR A 43 23.56 -22.06 33.30
N SER A 44 23.16 -23.19 33.93
CA SER A 44 22.24 -23.20 35.08
C SER A 44 20.87 -22.53 34.78
N ALA A 45 20.06 -22.33 35.80
CA ALA A 45 18.81 -21.56 35.72
C ALA A 45 19.02 -20.19 36.40
N PRO A 46 18.28 -19.13 36.03
CA PRO A 46 18.26 -17.90 36.81
C PRO A 46 17.89 -18.16 38.26
N THR A 47 18.51 -17.43 39.18
CA THR A 47 18.33 -17.61 40.62
C THR A 47 17.71 -16.38 41.26
N ILE A 48 16.80 -16.61 42.18
CA ILE A 48 16.14 -15.53 42.93
C ILE A 48 16.95 -15.18 44.18
N ASN A 49 17.29 -13.91 44.36
CA ASN A 49 18.03 -13.35 45.50
C ASN A 49 19.38 -14.03 45.78
N LYS A 50 19.91 -14.73 44.81
CA LYS A 50 21.23 -15.35 44.84
C LYS A 50 21.92 -15.23 43.49
N SER A 51 23.24 -15.37 43.46
CA SER A 51 23.99 -15.52 42.21
C SER A 51 23.70 -16.90 41.63
N VAL A 52 24.06 -17.15 40.37
CA VAL A 52 23.92 -18.45 39.70
C VAL A 52 24.73 -19.57 40.39
N THR A 53 25.70 -19.20 41.24
CA THR A 53 26.52 -20.12 42.07
C THR A 53 25.95 -20.30 43.48
N GLY A 54 24.82 -19.68 43.81
CA GLY A 54 24.16 -19.80 45.10
C GLY A 54 24.63 -18.85 46.19
N GLU A 55 25.55 -17.94 45.87
CA GLU A 55 26.09 -16.92 46.79
C GLU A 55 25.12 -15.74 46.95
N SER A 56 25.32 -14.91 47.97
CA SER A 56 24.57 -13.66 48.13
C SER A 56 24.86 -12.67 47.01
N LEU A 57 23.88 -11.90 46.58
CA LEU A 57 24.05 -10.89 45.53
C LEU A 57 24.90 -9.72 46.04
N SER A 58 25.99 -9.42 45.39
CA SER A 58 26.89 -8.32 45.73
C SER A 58 27.57 -7.76 44.46
N ILE A 59 27.61 -6.46 44.28
CA ILE A 59 28.30 -5.78 43.19
C ILE A 59 29.27 -4.74 43.79
N ALA A 60 30.58 -4.85 43.51
CA ALA A 60 31.60 -3.96 44.05
C ALA A 60 31.54 -3.81 45.57
N GLY A 61 31.36 -4.92 46.33
CA GLY A 61 31.25 -4.94 47.76
C GLY A 61 29.89 -4.48 48.34
N ILE A 62 28.96 -4.04 47.55
CA ILE A 62 27.61 -3.60 47.95
C ILE A 62 26.62 -4.78 47.88
N PRO A 63 26.03 -5.23 49.01
CA PRO A 63 25.08 -6.33 49.04
C PRO A 63 23.67 -5.88 48.58
N TYR A 64 22.96 -6.78 47.88
CA TYR A 64 21.58 -6.57 47.44
C TYR A 64 20.68 -7.68 48.02
N LYS A 65 19.51 -7.28 48.53
CA LYS A 65 18.51 -8.22 49.11
C LYS A 65 17.60 -8.78 48.02
N ASN A 66 17.31 -7.99 47.00
CA ASN A 66 16.40 -8.34 45.93
C ASN A 66 17.16 -8.38 44.60
N GLY A 67 16.91 -9.41 43.80
CA GLY A 67 17.49 -9.47 42.45
C GLY A 67 17.41 -10.85 41.85
N VAL A 68 17.86 -10.90 40.61
CA VAL A 68 17.96 -12.13 39.81
C VAL A 68 19.40 -12.30 39.37
N GLY A 69 20.01 -13.43 39.80
CA GLY A 69 21.33 -13.86 39.30
C GLY A 69 21.17 -14.62 38.01
N VAL A 70 21.93 -14.21 37.00
CA VAL A 70 21.95 -14.83 35.66
C VAL A 70 23.39 -15.02 35.18
N HIS A 71 23.56 -15.85 34.15
CA HIS A 71 24.85 -16.09 33.51
C HIS A 71 24.82 -15.63 32.05
N SER A 72 25.95 -15.24 31.46
CA SER A 72 26.02 -15.03 30.02
C SER A 72 25.92 -16.39 29.28
N LYS A 73 25.26 -16.52 28.17
CA LYS A 73 24.26 -15.66 27.57
C LYS A 73 22.90 -15.91 28.22
N SER A 74 22.23 -14.89 28.65
CA SER A 74 20.86 -15.03 29.18
C SER A 74 19.92 -14.02 28.55
N ILE A 75 18.65 -14.39 28.38
CA ILE A 75 17.59 -13.53 27.88
C ILE A 75 16.34 -13.77 28.73
N ILE A 76 15.83 -12.72 29.36
CA ILE A 76 14.54 -12.71 30.04
C ILE A 76 13.60 -11.85 29.19
N LYS A 77 12.57 -12.45 28.61
CA LYS A 77 11.57 -11.75 27.79
C LYS A 77 10.35 -11.44 28.64
N ILE A 78 9.92 -10.19 28.66
CA ILE A 78 8.87 -9.69 29.53
C ILE A 78 7.86 -8.91 28.70
N LYS A 79 6.60 -9.37 28.71
CA LYS A 79 5.49 -8.57 28.20
C LYS A 79 5.15 -7.51 29.23
N THR A 80 5.34 -6.24 28.88
CA THR A 80 5.27 -5.12 29.82
C THR A 80 3.83 -4.74 30.24
N ASN A 81 2.84 -5.15 29.44
CA ASN A 81 1.42 -4.84 29.72
C ASN A 81 1.20 -3.34 30.02
N ASP A 82 0.74 -2.99 31.24
CA ASP A 82 0.48 -1.61 31.65
C ASP A 82 1.66 -0.97 32.40
N SER A 83 2.87 -1.54 32.24
CA SER A 83 4.08 -0.97 32.86
C SER A 83 4.40 0.40 32.30
N ARG A 84 4.93 1.27 33.18
CA ARG A 84 5.31 2.65 32.85
C ARG A 84 6.79 2.92 33.01
N SER A 85 7.41 2.14 33.87
CA SER A 85 8.85 2.26 34.10
C SER A 85 9.46 0.91 34.45
N PHE A 86 10.72 0.78 34.13
CA PHE A 86 11.60 -0.29 34.60
C PHE A 86 12.83 0.32 35.24
N THR A 87 13.14 -0.12 36.46
CA THR A 87 14.35 0.31 37.18
C THR A 87 15.14 -0.92 37.61
N ALA A 88 16.45 -0.83 37.55
CA ALA A 88 17.34 -1.89 38.02
C ALA A 88 18.74 -1.33 38.34
N LYS A 89 19.56 -2.13 39.04
CA LYS A 89 21.01 -1.96 39.12
C LYS A 89 21.65 -3.21 38.57
N VAL A 90 22.63 -3.04 37.69
CA VAL A 90 23.28 -4.20 37.01
C VAL A 90 24.78 -4.19 37.27
N GLY A 91 25.33 -5.40 37.33
CA GLY A 91 26.75 -5.60 37.53
C GLY A 91 27.13 -7.07 37.60
N VAL A 92 28.44 -7.35 37.68
CA VAL A 92 29.00 -8.71 37.89
C VAL A 92 29.07 -8.98 39.38
N ASN A 93 28.58 -10.19 39.79
CA ASN A 93 28.61 -10.63 41.20
C ASN A 93 30.05 -10.71 41.78
N ASP A 94 30.21 -10.30 43.01
CA ASP A 94 31.45 -10.47 43.76
C ASP A 94 31.61 -11.93 44.20
N SER A 95 31.96 -12.80 43.28
CA SER A 95 32.16 -14.20 43.58
C SER A 95 33.44 -14.44 44.41
N LYS A 96 33.33 -15.17 45.50
CA LYS A 96 34.44 -15.63 46.30
C LYS A 96 34.97 -17.02 45.85
N ILE A 97 34.37 -17.61 44.83
CA ILE A 97 34.79 -18.90 44.34
C ILE A 97 36.06 -18.70 43.54
N ASP A 98 37.19 -19.06 44.15
CA ASP A 98 38.44 -19.31 43.46
C ASP A 98 38.26 -20.64 42.67
N TYR A 99 38.00 -20.52 41.37
CA TYR A 99 38.02 -21.68 40.46
C TYR A 99 39.48 -22.15 40.31
N GLY A 100 40.08 -22.55 41.47
CA GLY A 100 41.47 -22.86 41.62
C GLY A 100 41.96 -23.73 40.45
N LEU A 101 42.88 -23.15 39.72
CA LEU A 101 43.56 -23.68 38.52
C LEU A 101 44.37 -24.96 38.75
N LYS A 102 44.20 -25.69 39.85
CA LYS A 102 45.07 -26.83 40.20
C LYS A 102 44.94 -28.05 39.30
N THR A 103 44.00 -28.08 38.34
CA THR A 103 43.86 -29.26 37.46
C THR A 103 43.14 -28.99 36.12
N ILE A 104 43.52 -27.98 35.40
CA ILE A 104 42.99 -27.70 34.05
C ILE A 104 43.79 -28.53 33.03
N LYS A 105 43.10 -29.36 32.24
CA LYS A 105 43.64 -29.99 31.03
C LYS A 105 43.19 -29.25 29.80
N THR A 106 44.06 -29.18 28.80
CA THR A 106 43.79 -28.47 27.54
C THR A 106 43.75 -29.47 26.38
N ILE A 107 42.83 -29.26 25.44
CA ILE A 107 42.80 -29.94 24.16
C ILE A 107 43.12 -28.88 23.09
N PRO A 108 44.21 -29.01 22.34
CA PRO A 108 44.55 -28.09 21.27
C PRO A 108 43.58 -28.29 20.08
N LEU A 109 43.15 -27.16 19.48
CA LEU A 109 42.39 -27.16 18.24
C LEU A 109 43.30 -26.84 17.05
N THR A 110 42.90 -27.22 15.86
CA THR A 110 43.67 -27.02 14.60
C THR A 110 43.86 -25.54 14.21
N ASN A 111 43.11 -24.64 14.81
CA ASN A 111 43.20 -23.19 14.59
C ASN A 111 44.04 -22.42 15.63
N GLY A 112 44.90 -23.14 16.41
CA GLY A 112 45.74 -22.50 17.44
C GLY A 112 45.04 -22.17 18.75
N LYS A 113 43.76 -22.44 18.89
CA LYS A 113 42.98 -22.27 20.13
C LYS A 113 43.04 -23.53 20.98
N ARG A 114 42.73 -23.45 22.26
CA ARG A 114 42.71 -24.59 23.18
C ARG A 114 41.39 -24.63 23.93
N ILE A 115 40.91 -25.88 24.19
CA ILE A 115 39.75 -26.10 25.05
C ILE A 115 40.26 -26.46 26.43
N PHE A 116 39.78 -25.73 27.44
CA PHE A 116 40.09 -25.94 28.84
C PHE A 116 38.96 -26.68 29.54
N TYR A 117 39.28 -27.65 30.39
CA TYR A 117 38.28 -28.36 31.20
C TYR A 117 38.81 -28.71 32.57
N ASN A 118 37.94 -28.70 33.57
CA ASN A 118 38.28 -29.06 34.93
C ASN A 118 38.17 -30.57 35.16
N VAL A 119 39.19 -31.19 35.77
CA VAL A 119 39.28 -32.65 35.95
C VAL A 119 39.04 -33.09 37.40
N THR A 120 38.76 -32.18 38.32
CA THR A 120 38.63 -32.48 39.76
C THR A 120 37.30 -33.05 40.20
N GLN A 121 36.31 -33.18 39.26
CA GLN A 121 35.02 -33.80 39.56
C GLN A 121 34.70 -34.90 38.56
N THR A 122 33.94 -35.90 38.97
CA THR A 122 33.50 -37.06 38.18
C THR A 122 32.76 -36.74 36.89
N LYS A 123 32.48 -35.47 36.61
CA LYS A 123 31.96 -34.97 35.34
C LYS A 123 32.87 -33.87 34.79
N LYS A 124 33.35 -34.06 33.54
CA LYS A 124 34.11 -33.03 32.80
C LYS A 124 33.26 -31.79 32.64
N GLN A 125 33.70 -30.67 33.19
CA GLN A 125 33.06 -29.40 33.03
C GLN A 125 33.81 -28.59 31.96
N PHE A 126 33.10 -28.20 30.91
CA PHE A 126 33.63 -27.38 29.82
C PHE A 126 33.79 -25.92 30.28
N LEU A 127 34.99 -25.39 30.20
CA LEU A 127 35.36 -24.06 30.68
C LEU A 127 35.44 -23.00 29.55
N GLY A 128 35.43 -23.44 28.28
CA GLY A 128 35.44 -22.52 27.14
C GLY A 128 36.64 -22.72 26.19
N VAL A 129 36.75 -21.86 25.18
CA VAL A 129 37.84 -21.83 24.19
C VAL A 129 38.64 -20.53 24.36
N GLU A 130 39.94 -20.66 24.68
CA GLU A 130 40.82 -19.50 24.86
C GLU A 130 41.82 -19.28 23.73
N GLY A 131 42.31 -18.02 23.65
CA GLY A 131 43.50 -17.67 22.89
C GLY A 131 44.80 -18.13 23.55
N ILE A 132 45.95 -17.85 22.95
CA ILE A 132 47.28 -18.44 23.20
C ILE A 132 47.85 -18.21 24.63
N ASP A 133 47.29 -17.27 25.44
CA ASP A 133 47.94 -16.82 26.68
C ASP A 133 47.49 -17.44 28.02
N GLY A 134 46.50 -18.32 28.00
CA GLY A 134 46.10 -19.14 29.17
C GLY A 134 45.61 -18.36 30.40
N LYS A 135 45.20 -17.13 30.27
CA LYS A 135 44.62 -16.32 31.39
C LYS A 135 43.12 -16.56 31.47
N VAL A 136 42.66 -17.11 32.60
CA VAL A 136 41.23 -17.20 32.92
C VAL A 136 40.69 -15.78 33.21
N ASN A 137 39.73 -15.34 32.39
CA ASN A 137 39.12 -14.01 32.57
C ASN A 137 38.21 -13.99 33.81
N LYS A 138 38.30 -12.95 34.60
CA LYS A 138 37.36 -12.65 35.69
C LYS A 138 36.10 -12.07 35.10
N GLY A 139 35.12 -12.83 34.78
CA GLY A 139 33.82 -12.54 34.23
C GLY A 139 33.57 -11.14 33.62
N THR A 140 33.31 -11.05 32.36
CA THR A 140 33.04 -9.82 31.63
C THR A 140 31.74 -9.92 30.88
N VAL A 141 30.78 -9.07 31.21
CA VAL A 141 29.44 -9.11 30.62
C VAL A 141 29.01 -7.75 30.06
N VAL A 142 28.06 -7.79 29.13
CA VAL A 142 27.33 -6.60 28.67
C VAL A 142 25.84 -6.82 28.96
N PHE A 143 25.24 -5.86 29.68
CA PHE A 143 23.80 -5.83 29.87
C PHE A 143 23.16 -5.02 28.75
N ILE A 144 22.23 -5.61 28.06
CA ILE A 144 21.48 -4.97 26.98
C ILE A 144 19.99 -5.05 27.32
N ILE A 145 19.28 -3.94 27.12
CA ILE A 145 17.83 -3.94 27.20
C ILE A 145 17.30 -3.54 25.85
N ARG A 146 16.43 -4.38 25.29
CA ARG A 146 15.64 -4.05 24.10
C ARG A 146 14.19 -3.91 24.45
N HIS A 147 13.54 -2.92 23.89
CA HIS A 147 12.11 -2.76 23.97
C HIS A 147 11.52 -2.76 22.56
N ASN A 148 10.64 -3.69 22.28
CA ASN A 148 10.08 -3.92 20.95
C ASN A 148 11.17 -4.10 19.86
N GLY A 149 12.22 -4.86 20.20
CA GLY A 149 13.35 -5.12 19.31
C GLY A 149 14.37 -3.98 19.19
N LYS A 150 14.10 -2.78 19.72
CA LYS A 150 15.00 -1.64 19.71
C LYS A 150 15.84 -1.62 20.99
N GLU A 151 17.17 -1.51 20.86
CA GLU A 151 18.06 -1.33 22.00
C GLU A 151 17.83 0.04 22.65
N ILE A 152 17.46 0.03 23.94
CA ILE A 152 17.19 1.24 24.73
C ILE A 152 18.16 1.44 25.89
N PHE A 153 18.97 0.42 26.17
CA PHE A 153 20.06 0.49 27.15
C PHE A 153 21.16 -0.50 26.76
N ASN A 154 22.41 -0.05 26.94
CA ASN A 154 23.60 -0.88 26.82
C ASN A 154 24.61 -0.46 27.88
N SER A 155 25.05 -1.40 28.72
CA SER A 155 25.97 -1.09 29.79
C SER A 155 27.42 -0.84 29.32
N GLY A 156 27.76 -1.24 28.07
CA GLY A 156 29.15 -1.51 27.73
C GLY A 156 29.71 -2.64 28.60
N ILE A 157 30.99 -2.93 28.43
CA ILE A 157 31.64 -4.03 29.16
C ILE A 157 31.68 -3.71 30.66
N MET A 158 31.21 -4.63 31.49
CA MET A 158 31.27 -4.61 32.94
C MET A 158 32.06 -5.80 33.44
N LYS A 159 32.91 -5.55 34.45
CA LYS A 159 33.81 -6.56 35.05
C LYS A 159 33.49 -6.75 36.55
N GLN A 160 33.90 -7.85 37.10
CA GLN A 160 33.85 -8.06 38.55
C GLN A 160 34.64 -6.93 39.28
N GLY A 161 33.99 -6.28 40.22
CA GLY A 161 34.53 -5.11 40.97
C GLY A 161 34.14 -3.77 40.39
N ASP A 162 33.53 -3.68 39.21
CA ASP A 162 32.93 -2.45 38.70
C ASP A 162 31.70 -2.06 39.51
N SER A 163 31.52 -0.76 39.75
CA SER A 163 30.31 -0.25 40.41
C SER A 163 29.06 -0.54 39.61
N ALA A 164 27.96 -0.84 40.30
CA ALA A 164 26.68 -1.11 39.65
C ALA A 164 26.25 0.07 38.77
N LYS A 165 25.76 -0.23 37.57
CA LYS A 165 25.10 0.78 36.72
C LYS A 165 23.61 0.83 37.03
N GLU A 166 23.12 2.03 37.26
CA GLU A 166 21.71 2.27 37.53
C GLU A 166 20.93 2.43 36.22
N ILE A 167 19.80 1.78 36.15
CA ILE A 167 18.87 1.80 35.02
C ILE A 167 17.55 2.45 35.47
N LYS A 168 17.10 3.46 34.75
CA LYS A 168 15.78 4.09 34.91
C LYS A 168 15.19 4.36 33.56
N LEU A 169 14.28 3.51 33.12
CA LEU A 169 13.67 3.56 31.81
C LEU A 169 12.18 3.83 31.91
N LYS A 170 11.69 4.78 31.15
CA LYS A 170 10.27 4.85 30.84
C LYS A 170 9.99 3.80 29.77
N ILE A 171 9.02 2.97 30.01
CA ILE A 171 8.58 1.92 29.10
C ILE A 171 7.08 2.03 28.91
N ASP A 172 6.63 1.60 27.80
CA ASP A 172 5.23 1.45 27.49
C ASP A 172 4.90 -0.04 27.27
N ARG A 173 3.75 -0.30 26.75
CA ARG A 173 3.31 -1.64 26.45
C ARG A 173 4.12 -2.25 25.30
N GLY A 174 4.67 -3.44 25.51
CA GLY A 174 5.47 -4.12 24.50
C GLY A 174 6.22 -5.32 25.04
N LEU A 175 7.23 -5.74 24.32
CA LEU A 175 8.17 -6.80 24.71
C LEU A 175 9.49 -6.17 25.19
N LEU A 176 9.81 -6.34 26.46
CA LEU A 176 11.10 -5.98 27.03
C LEU A 176 11.98 -7.22 27.11
N GLU A 177 13.18 -7.13 26.57
CA GLU A 177 14.18 -8.19 26.63
C GLU A 177 15.33 -7.71 27.51
N LEU A 178 15.58 -8.42 28.60
CA LEU A 178 16.73 -8.21 29.48
C LEU A 178 17.79 -9.23 29.09
N ILE A 179 18.87 -8.79 28.48
CA ILE A 179 19.89 -9.61 27.85
C ILE A 179 21.21 -9.42 28.58
N VAL A 180 21.90 -10.53 28.82
CA VAL A 180 23.30 -10.51 29.26
C VAL A 180 24.13 -11.30 28.26
N GLU A 181 25.09 -10.61 27.63
CA GLU A 181 26.03 -11.21 26.69
C GLU A 181 27.41 -11.35 27.33
N ASN A 182 28.18 -12.32 26.88
CA ASN A 182 29.61 -12.41 27.18
C ASN A 182 30.35 -11.29 26.40
N ALA A 183 31.19 -10.55 27.08
CA ALA A 183 31.92 -9.45 26.45
C ALA A 183 33.26 -9.89 25.85
N GLU A 184 34.06 -10.60 26.61
CA GLU A 184 35.39 -11.03 26.20
C GLU A 184 35.77 -12.36 26.88
N GLY A 185 36.43 -13.28 26.16
CA GLY A 185 37.09 -14.46 26.70
C GLY A 185 36.16 -15.61 27.15
N ASP A 186 36.54 -16.25 28.23
CA ASP A 186 35.86 -17.40 28.82
C ASP A 186 34.64 -16.95 29.64
N PRO A 187 33.43 -17.47 29.39
CA PRO A 187 32.22 -17.10 30.14
C PRO A 187 32.20 -17.67 31.58
N SER A 188 33.16 -18.45 32.04
CA SER A 188 33.10 -19.16 33.33
C SER A 188 32.91 -18.26 34.56
N GLY A 189 33.23 -16.96 34.47
CA GLY A 189 33.06 -15.98 35.54
C GLY A 189 31.92 -14.98 35.32
N ASP A 190 31.09 -15.16 34.28
CA ASP A 190 30.07 -14.22 33.85
C ASP A 190 28.80 -14.27 34.73
N HIS A 191 29.00 -14.13 36.05
CA HIS A 191 27.91 -14.11 37.03
C HIS A 191 27.28 -12.74 37.12
N ALA A 192 26.25 -12.48 36.31
CA ALA A 192 25.58 -11.23 36.21
C ALA A 192 24.39 -11.11 37.17
N ILE A 193 24.08 -9.89 37.60
CA ILE A 193 22.99 -9.59 38.52
C ILE A 193 22.11 -8.48 37.96
N TRP A 194 20.81 -8.72 37.97
CA TRP A 194 19.75 -7.70 37.90
C TRP A 194 19.28 -7.41 39.32
N ALA A 195 19.96 -6.47 40.02
CA ALA A 195 19.65 -6.12 41.41
C ALA A 195 18.55 -5.06 41.48
N ASP A 196 17.69 -5.16 42.50
CA ASP A 196 16.55 -4.28 42.75
C ASP A 196 15.71 -3.98 41.49
N ALA A 197 15.64 -4.93 40.55
CA ALA A 197 14.91 -4.77 39.29
C ALA A 197 13.39 -4.77 39.55
N MET A 198 12.72 -3.68 39.11
CA MET A 198 11.33 -3.41 39.47
C MET A 198 10.59 -2.75 38.31
N PHE A 199 9.31 -3.08 38.18
CA PHE A 199 8.35 -2.45 37.27
C PHE A 199 7.32 -1.67 38.06
N ASP A 200 7.00 -0.46 37.58
CA ASP A 200 5.80 0.28 37.96
C ASP A 200 4.71 0.03 36.90
N TYR A 201 3.52 -0.35 37.31
CA TYR A 201 2.40 -0.65 36.42
C TYR A 201 1.07 -0.19 37.01
N PHE A 202 0.01 -0.12 36.21
CA PHE A 202 -1.31 0.31 36.70
C PHE A 202 -2.22 -0.87 37.10
N GLU A 203 -2.75 -1.60 36.15
CA GLU A 203 -3.77 -2.63 36.38
C GLU A 203 -3.24 -4.04 36.10
N ILE A 204 -2.45 -4.18 35.03
CA ILE A 204 -1.99 -5.48 34.57
C ILE A 204 -0.47 -5.57 34.74
N PRO A 205 0.01 -6.45 35.65
CA PRO A 205 1.44 -6.60 35.88
C PRO A 205 2.18 -7.14 34.63
N PRO A 206 3.48 -6.87 34.51
CA PRO A 206 4.33 -7.51 33.50
C PRO A 206 4.42 -9.01 33.75
N VAL A 207 4.64 -9.78 32.68
CA VAL A 207 4.77 -11.24 32.75
C VAL A 207 5.97 -11.71 31.95
N VAL A 208 6.76 -12.65 32.49
CA VAL A 208 7.83 -13.31 31.73
C VAL A 208 7.22 -14.26 30.72
N VAL A 209 7.70 -14.22 29.48
CA VAL A 209 7.27 -15.10 28.39
C VAL A 209 8.42 -15.99 27.97
N SER A 210 8.16 -17.30 27.74
CA SER A 210 9.15 -18.23 27.22
C SER A 210 9.15 -18.27 25.69
N GLU A 211 10.27 -18.57 25.08
CA GLU A 211 10.30 -18.90 23.63
C GLU A 211 9.72 -20.31 23.34
N GLU A 212 9.61 -21.14 24.32
CA GLU A 212 9.00 -22.44 24.23
C GLU A 212 7.49 -22.38 24.48
N PHE A 213 6.73 -21.77 23.56
CA PHE A 213 5.51 -22.41 23.15
C PHE A 213 5.92 -23.51 22.12
N GLN A 214 6.54 -24.58 22.57
CA GLN A 214 6.36 -25.89 21.97
C GLN A 214 4.92 -26.31 22.25
N GLY A 215 3.99 -25.60 21.62
CA GLY A 215 2.70 -26.17 21.38
C GLY A 215 3.00 -27.47 20.62
N LYS A 216 2.71 -28.64 21.20
CA LYS A 216 2.48 -29.85 20.43
C LYS A 216 1.75 -29.39 19.18
N VAL A 217 2.17 -29.84 18.00
CA VAL A 217 1.36 -29.75 16.79
C VAL A 217 0.04 -30.36 17.21
N THR A 218 -0.91 -29.53 17.58
CA THR A 218 -2.26 -29.98 17.87
C THR A 218 -2.76 -30.36 16.49
N GLU A 219 -2.79 -31.67 16.23
CA GLU A 219 -3.55 -32.19 15.09
C GLU A 219 -4.90 -31.49 15.14
N GLN A 220 -5.34 -30.99 13.99
CA GLN A 220 -6.65 -30.36 13.89
C GLN A 220 -7.68 -31.31 14.49
N PRO A 221 -8.57 -30.85 15.38
CA PRO A 221 -9.62 -31.69 15.93
C PRO A 221 -10.36 -32.39 14.80
N ASP A 222 -10.70 -33.66 14.97
CA ASP A 222 -11.36 -34.45 13.91
C ASP A 222 -12.69 -33.82 13.47
N GLU A 223 -13.37 -33.14 14.36
CA GLU A 223 -14.56 -32.37 14.10
C GLU A 223 -14.31 -31.21 13.10
N LEU A 224 -13.20 -30.49 13.27
CA LEU A 224 -12.77 -29.43 12.36
C LEU A 224 -12.36 -29.99 10.99
N LYS A 225 -11.59 -31.09 10.95
CA LYS A 225 -11.25 -31.79 9.70
C LYS A 225 -12.50 -32.21 8.94
N THR A 226 -13.49 -32.76 9.66
CA THR A 226 -14.79 -33.17 9.09
C THR A 226 -15.55 -31.98 8.54
N LYS A 227 -15.63 -30.89 9.28
CA LYS A 227 -16.27 -29.62 8.85
C LYS A 227 -15.62 -29.08 7.57
N LEU A 228 -14.30 -28.94 7.54
CA LEU A 228 -13.57 -28.41 6.37
C LEU A 228 -13.74 -29.32 5.17
N LYS A 229 -13.67 -30.63 5.36
CA LYS A 229 -13.93 -31.62 4.31
C LYS A 229 -15.35 -31.52 3.74
N SER A 230 -16.35 -31.34 4.60
CA SER A 230 -17.75 -31.15 4.18
C SER A 230 -17.91 -29.91 3.28
N ILE A 231 -17.29 -28.79 3.66
CA ILE A 231 -17.32 -27.56 2.86
C ILE A 231 -16.71 -27.83 1.48
N ILE A 232 -15.51 -28.45 1.42
CA ILE A 232 -14.85 -28.75 0.15
C ILE A 232 -15.69 -29.70 -0.72
N GLN A 233 -16.27 -30.75 -0.12
CA GLN A 233 -17.09 -31.72 -0.88
C GLN A 233 -18.35 -31.11 -1.46
N SER A 234 -18.89 -30.04 -0.90
CA SER A 234 -20.05 -29.32 -1.44
C SER A 234 -19.77 -28.49 -2.70
N LEU A 235 -18.47 -28.24 -3.02
CA LEU A 235 -18.07 -27.43 -4.15
C LEU A 235 -18.22 -28.17 -5.48
N PRO A 236 -18.49 -27.46 -6.58
CA PRO A 236 -18.40 -28.05 -7.92
C PRO A 236 -16.96 -28.50 -8.19
N GLU A 237 -16.84 -29.54 -8.99
CA GLU A 237 -15.55 -30.11 -9.35
C GLU A 237 -14.93 -29.42 -10.57
N ILE A 238 -13.61 -29.30 -10.60
CA ILE A 238 -12.85 -28.84 -11.77
C ILE A 238 -11.74 -29.84 -12.08
N SER A 239 -11.61 -30.20 -13.36
CA SER A 239 -10.61 -31.16 -13.82
C SER A 239 -9.27 -30.51 -14.10
N PHE A 240 -8.19 -31.24 -13.84
CA PHE A 240 -6.82 -30.87 -14.17
C PHE A 240 -6.27 -31.74 -15.30
N PRO A 241 -5.40 -31.19 -16.17
CA PRO A 241 -4.92 -29.81 -16.21
C PRO A 241 -6.04 -28.83 -16.58
N LEU A 242 -5.95 -27.60 -16.03
CA LEU A 242 -6.89 -26.52 -16.35
C LEU A 242 -6.80 -26.16 -17.84
N LYS A 243 -7.94 -25.94 -18.48
CA LYS A 243 -7.99 -25.59 -19.91
C LYS A 243 -7.59 -24.14 -20.12
N GLU A 244 -6.80 -23.90 -21.18
CA GLU A 244 -6.56 -22.56 -21.71
C GLU A 244 -7.85 -22.01 -22.34
N PRO A 245 -8.10 -20.69 -22.26
CA PRO A 245 -9.23 -20.05 -22.94
C PRO A 245 -9.06 -20.12 -24.47
N ASP A 246 -10.13 -20.46 -25.19
CA ASP A 246 -10.17 -20.48 -26.65
C ASP A 246 -10.57 -19.12 -27.27
N TYR A 247 -10.53 -18.07 -26.50
CA TYR A 247 -10.91 -16.71 -26.90
C TYR A 247 -9.93 -15.66 -26.31
N ASP A 248 -9.85 -14.50 -26.99
CA ASP A 248 -9.12 -13.37 -26.44
C ASP A 248 -10.04 -12.56 -25.50
N TRP A 249 -9.75 -12.63 -24.22
CA TRP A 249 -10.50 -11.96 -23.15
C TRP A 249 -10.44 -10.42 -23.23
N LEU A 250 -9.42 -9.84 -23.91
CA LEU A 250 -9.36 -8.39 -24.15
C LEU A 250 -10.42 -7.95 -25.17
N VAL A 251 -10.79 -8.83 -26.10
CA VAL A 251 -11.84 -8.57 -27.10
C VAL A 251 -13.21 -8.99 -26.59
N ASN A 252 -13.31 -10.19 -25.98
CA ASN A 252 -14.56 -10.71 -25.43
C ASN A 252 -14.30 -11.37 -24.07
N ASN A 253 -14.84 -10.79 -23.00
CA ASN A 253 -14.68 -11.27 -21.62
C ASN A 253 -15.99 -11.74 -20.95
N ASP A 254 -17.06 -11.92 -21.68
CA ASP A 254 -18.38 -12.30 -21.13
C ASP A 254 -18.36 -13.67 -20.43
N LYS A 255 -17.51 -14.58 -20.93
CA LYS A 255 -17.32 -15.92 -20.37
C LYS A 255 -16.45 -15.95 -19.10
N VAL A 256 -15.74 -14.87 -18.80
CA VAL A 256 -14.82 -14.81 -17.66
C VAL A 256 -15.61 -14.60 -16.38
N LYS A 257 -15.88 -15.69 -15.64
CA LYS A 257 -16.67 -15.71 -14.41
C LYS A 257 -15.94 -16.41 -13.29
N ALA A 258 -15.77 -15.71 -12.19
CA ALA A 258 -15.13 -16.24 -10.99
C ALA A 258 -16.03 -17.26 -10.29
N ASN A 259 -15.43 -18.38 -9.90
CA ASN A 259 -16.09 -19.38 -9.09
C ASN A 259 -15.07 -20.14 -8.22
N VAL A 260 -15.60 -20.86 -7.22
CA VAL A 260 -14.82 -21.69 -6.31
C VAL A 260 -15.16 -23.16 -6.59
N TYR A 261 -14.12 -23.95 -6.78
CA TYR A 261 -14.23 -25.37 -7.12
C TYR A 261 -13.43 -26.23 -6.14
N LYS A 262 -13.64 -27.53 -6.16
CA LYS A 262 -12.74 -28.54 -5.60
C LYS A 262 -11.99 -29.24 -6.73
N THR A 263 -10.80 -29.76 -6.42
CA THR A 263 -10.08 -30.70 -7.30
C THR A 263 -10.79 -32.06 -7.34
N GLU A 264 -10.51 -32.88 -8.35
CA GLU A 264 -11.01 -34.26 -8.47
C GLU A 264 -10.70 -35.11 -7.22
N SER A 265 -9.55 -34.89 -6.59
CA SER A 265 -9.15 -35.53 -5.33
C SER A 265 -10.02 -35.12 -4.14
N GLY A 266 -10.73 -33.99 -4.23
CA GLY A 266 -11.51 -33.39 -3.16
C GLY A 266 -10.66 -32.91 -1.97
N LYS A 267 -9.32 -32.73 -2.14
CA LYS A 267 -8.40 -32.26 -1.11
C LYS A 267 -8.15 -30.77 -1.15
N ASP A 268 -8.31 -30.16 -2.31
CA ASP A 268 -7.91 -28.78 -2.57
C ASP A 268 -9.07 -27.92 -3.08
N ILE A 269 -9.01 -26.64 -2.77
CA ILE A 269 -9.93 -25.60 -3.24
C ILE A 269 -9.28 -24.86 -4.40
N VAL A 270 -10.04 -24.61 -5.46
CA VAL A 270 -9.59 -23.88 -6.65
C VAL A 270 -10.47 -22.64 -6.81
N LEU A 271 -9.87 -21.46 -6.73
CA LEU A 271 -10.52 -20.20 -7.07
C LEU A 271 -10.11 -19.85 -8.51
N SER A 272 -11.03 -19.96 -9.48
CA SER A 272 -10.75 -19.75 -10.91
C SER A 272 -11.84 -18.95 -11.60
N ASN A 273 -11.44 -18.14 -12.61
CA ASN A 273 -12.36 -17.48 -13.54
C ASN A 273 -12.13 -17.88 -15.00
N GLY A 274 -11.33 -18.92 -15.24
CA GLY A 274 -10.98 -19.40 -16.57
C GLY A 274 -9.79 -18.68 -17.21
N LEU A 275 -9.28 -17.58 -16.63
CA LEU A 275 -8.04 -16.90 -17.05
C LEU A 275 -6.89 -17.17 -16.10
N ILE A 276 -7.19 -17.25 -14.82
CA ILE A 276 -6.24 -17.61 -13.76
C ILE A 276 -6.91 -18.52 -12.75
N ALA A 277 -6.11 -19.29 -12.02
CA ALA A 277 -6.57 -20.10 -10.92
C ALA A 277 -5.55 -20.13 -9.78
N ARG A 278 -6.02 -19.95 -8.54
CA ARG A 278 -5.21 -20.14 -7.33
C ARG A 278 -5.72 -21.36 -6.57
N VAL A 279 -4.82 -22.27 -6.22
CA VAL A 279 -5.14 -23.58 -5.63
C VAL A 279 -4.68 -23.59 -4.17
N PHE A 280 -5.59 -23.95 -3.27
CA PHE A 280 -5.36 -23.92 -1.83
C PHE A 280 -5.50 -25.33 -1.22
N ARG A 281 -4.49 -25.77 -0.48
CA ARG A 281 -4.56 -26.89 0.46
C ARG A 281 -4.98 -26.34 1.83
N VAL A 282 -5.91 -27.00 2.50
CA VAL A 282 -6.39 -26.57 3.84
C VAL A 282 -6.06 -27.56 4.95
N THR A 283 -5.61 -28.76 4.61
CA THR A 283 -5.17 -29.79 5.57
C THR A 283 -3.78 -30.25 5.19
N PRO A 284 -2.78 -30.27 6.12
CA PRO A 284 -2.89 -30.03 7.57
C PRO A 284 -2.97 -28.55 7.98
N ASN A 285 -2.75 -27.58 7.11
CA ASN A 285 -3.00 -26.15 7.31
C ASN A 285 -3.19 -25.43 5.97
N LEU A 286 -3.67 -24.19 6.01
CA LEU A 286 -3.88 -23.40 4.80
C LEU A 286 -2.56 -23.07 4.12
N ALA A 287 -2.47 -23.35 2.82
CA ALA A 287 -1.39 -22.86 1.97
C ALA A 287 -1.82 -22.79 0.51
N THR A 288 -1.38 -21.77 -0.20
CA THR A 288 -1.40 -21.75 -1.67
C THR A 288 -0.39 -22.77 -2.18
N ILE A 289 -0.85 -23.77 -2.94
CA ILE A 289 -0.02 -24.84 -3.47
C ILE A 289 0.25 -24.70 -4.97
N ASP A 290 -0.58 -23.90 -5.66
CA ASP A 290 -0.38 -23.56 -7.06
C ASP A 290 -1.07 -22.22 -7.41
N TYR A 291 -0.52 -21.53 -8.40
CA TYR A 291 -1.10 -20.34 -8.99
C TYR A 291 -0.89 -20.42 -10.51
N VAL A 292 -1.95 -20.71 -11.22
CA VAL A 292 -1.92 -21.02 -12.65
C VAL A 292 -2.35 -19.81 -13.48
N ASN A 293 -1.52 -19.41 -14.41
CA ASN A 293 -1.89 -18.53 -15.51
C ASN A 293 -2.51 -19.37 -16.62
N GLN A 294 -3.83 -19.52 -16.64
CA GLN A 294 -4.52 -20.36 -17.64
C GLN A 294 -4.42 -19.80 -19.06
N MET A 295 -4.14 -18.48 -19.20
CA MET A 295 -3.95 -17.86 -20.52
C MET A 295 -2.67 -18.32 -21.23
N THR A 296 -1.70 -18.85 -20.47
CA THR A 296 -0.43 -19.38 -20.99
C THR A 296 -0.21 -20.86 -20.64
N GLY A 297 -1.11 -21.46 -19.84
CA GLY A 297 -1.01 -22.82 -19.35
C GLY A 297 0.08 -23.04 -18.28
N GLU A 298 0.68 -21.97 -17.74
CA GLU A 298 1.84 -22.04 -16.85
C GLU A 298 1.45 -21.94 -15.37
N SER A 299 2.03 -22.79 -14.52
CA SER A 299 2.14 -22.51 -13.08
C SER A 299 3.20 -21.43 -12.84
N ILE A 300 2.85 -20.39 -12.09
CA ILE A 300 3.76 -19.28 -11.79
C ILE A 300 4.44 -19.44 -10.43
N LEU A 301 4.14 -20.53 -9.68
CA LEU A 301 4.77 -20.85 -8.40
C LEU A 301 5.74 -22.02 -8.54
N ARG A 302 6.90 -21.93 -7.91
CA ARG A 302 7.90 -22.99 -7.76
C ARG A 302 7.93 -23.59 -6.36
N GLY A 303 7.25 -23.00 -5.39
CA GLY A 303 7.27 -23.49 -4.02
C GLY A 303 6.13 -22.98 -3.15
N VAL A 304 5.80 -23.78 -2.14
CA VAL A 304 4.76 -23.46 -1.16
C VAL A 304 5.31 -22.50 -0.10
N SER A 305 4.52 -21.51 0.26
CA SER A 305 4.81 -20.53 1.31
C SER A 305 3.63 -20.42 2.28
N ASN A 306 3.77 -19.60 3.31
CA ASN A 306 2.66 -19.21 4.16
C ASN A 306 1.79 -18.13 3.46
N GLU A 307 0.58 -17.91 3.97
CA GLU A 307 -0.34 -16.91 3.41
C GLU A 307 -0.06 -15.49 3.90
N GLY A 308 0.96 -15.30 4.71
CA GLY A 308 1.37 -14.02 5.25
C GLY A 308 2.08 -14.17 6.59
N VAL A 309 2.59 -13.06 7.12
CA VAL A 309 3.25 -13.01 8.42
C VAL A 309 2.73 -11.81 9.19
N LEU A 310 2.44 -11.99 10.47
CA LEU A 310 2.12 -10.90 11.40
C LEU A 310 3.20 -10.82 12.47
N THR A 311 3.74 -9.62 12.70
CA THR A 311 4.56 -9.35 13.88
C THR A 311 3.66 -8.76 14.97
N ILE A 312 3.31 -9.58 15.96
CA ILE A 312 2.42 -9.20 17.07
C ILE A 312 3.24 -9.17 18.35
N ASP A 313 3.20 -8.05 19.09
CA ASP A 313 3.97 -7.84 20.32
C ASP A 313 5.47 -8.18 20.14
N GLY A 314 6.04 -7.79 18.97
CA GLY A 314 7.44 -8.00 18.61
C GLY A 314 7.80 -9.40 18.11
N LYS A 315 6.85 -10.35 18.02
CA LYS A 315 7.09 -11.72 17.58
C LYS A 315 6.38 -12.02 16.25
N ASP A 316 7.11 -12.70 15.34
CA ASP A 316 6.58 -13.11 14.04
C ASP A 316 5.74 -14.38 14.14
N TYR A 317 4.56 -14.35 13.56
CA TYR A 317 3.65 -15.47 13.40
C TYR A 317 3.28 -15.65 11.95
N GLN A 318 3.49 -16.86 11.44
CA GLN A 318 3.08 -17.20 10.08
C GLN A 318 1.57 -17.47 10.02
N ILE A 319 0.92 -17.05 8.95
CA ILE A 319 -0.49 -17.35 8.68
C ILE A 319 -0.53 -18.59 7.82
N GLY A 320 -1.04 -19.72 8.38
CA GLY A 320 -1.03 -21.00 7.68
C GLY A 320 0.40 -21.46 7.34
N GLY A 321 0.55 -22.03 6.15
CA GLY A 321 1.82 -22.50 5.61
C GLY A 321 2.07 -23.99 5.80
N LEU A 322 2.78 -24.55 4.82
CA LEU A 322 3.26 -25.93 4.84
C LEU A 322 4.79 -25.96 4.76
N SER A 323 5.40 -26.96 5.38
CA SER A 323 6.84 -27.11 5.51
C SER A 323 7.31 -28.49 5.05
N LYS A 324 8.63 -28.66 4.94
CA LYS A 324 9.32 -29.89 4.50
C LYS A 324 9.18 -30.18 3.01
N GLN A 325 8.98 -29.15 2.17
CA GLN A 325 9.11 -29.30 0.73
C GLN A 325 10.56 -29.73 0.41
N PRO A 326 10.75 -30.80 -0.37
CA PRO A 326 12.10 -31.33 -0.63
C PRO A 326 12.95 -30.39 -1.49
N GLU A 327 12.36 -29.69 -2.42
CA GLU A 327 13.01 -28.82 -3.40
C GLU A 327 12.16 -27.56 -3.62
N TYR A 328 12.80 -26.40 -3.79
CA TYR A 328 12.12 -25.11 -3.99
C TYR A 328 12.29 -24.53 -5.41
N GLY A 329 12.90 -25.28 -6.34
CA GLY A 329 12.94 -24.94 -7.75
C GLY A 329 11.65 -25.29 -8.49
N TYR A 330 10.88 -26.26 -7.97
CA TYR A 330 9.60 -26.73 -8.48
C TYR A 330 8.80 -27.46 -7.38
N THR A 331 7.52 -27.72 -7.63
CA THR A 331 6.65 -28.45 -6.70
C THR A 331 6.02 -29.65 -7.40
N LEU A 332 6.03 -30.82 -6.76
CA LEU A 332 5.30 -32.00 -7.21
C LEU A 332 4.10 -32.24 -6.30
N MET A 333 2.93 -32.54 -6.87
CA MET A 333 1.71 -32.78 -6.10
C MET A 333 1.85 -33.91 -5.08
N LYS A 334 2.62 -34.97 -5.40
CA LYS A 334 2.95 -36.05 -4.43
C LYS A 334 3.72 -35.55 -3.20
N TRP A 335 4.46 -34.44 -3.31
CA TRP A 335 5.14 -33.85 -2.16
C TRP A 335 4.16 -33.09 -1.27
N VAL A 336 3.18 -32.41 -1.89
CA VAL A 336 2.16 -31.64 -1.17
C VAL A 336 1.41 -32.51 -0.16
N ASP A 337 1.11 -33.76 -0.51
CA ASP A 337 0.45 -34.72 0.38
C ASP A 337 1.29 -35.14 1.59
N ALA A 338 2.62 -34.97 1.52
CA ALA A 338 3.58 -35.31 2.58
C ALA A 338 4.03 -34.08 3.40
N LEU A 339 3.62 -32.87 3.02
CA LEU A 339 4.00 -31.65 3.74
C LEU A 339 3.33 -31.60 5.11
N SER A 340 4.01 -30.95 6.05
CA SER A 340 3.53 -30.76 7.42
C SER A 340 3.14 -29.30 7.63
N ALA A 341 2.16 -29.03 8.50
CA ALA A 341 1.85 -27.67 8.93
C ALA A 341 3.10 -26.99 9.51
N VAL A 342 3.26 -25.70 9.23
CA VAL A 342 4.29 -24.88 9.86
C VAL A 342 4.02 -24.82 11.37
N GLN A 343 5.03 -25.13 12.15
CA GLN A 343 4.92 -25.09 13.60
C GLN A 343 4.66 -23.66 14.09
N ASN A 344 3.82 -23.55 15.11
CA ASN A 344 3.50 -22.26 15.74
C ASN A 344 2.85 -21.20 14.82
N SER A 345 2.29 -21.60 13.68
CA SER A 345 1.52 -20.73 12.78
C SER A 345 0.05 -20.61 13.23
N PHE A 346 -0.65 -19.61 12.69
CA PHE A 346 -2.10 -19.57 12.75
C PHE A 346 -2.68 -20.80 12.04
N ALA A 347 -3.63 -21.48 12.67
CA ALA A 347 -4.26 -22.69 12.15
C ALA A 347 -5.64 -22.38 11.57
N ILE A 348 -5.98 -23.01 10.44
CA ILE A 348 -7.27 -22.85 9.77
C ILE A 348 -8.44 -23.28 10.67
N GLU A 349 -9.52 -22.49 10.72
CA GLU A 349 -10.75 -22.77 11.47
C GLU A 349 -12.01 -22.81 10.61
N ASN A 350 -12.04 -21.98 9.55
CA ASN A 350 -13.26 -21.83 8.74
C ASN A 350 -12.95 -21.39 7.31
N ILE A 351 -13.91 -21.68 6.43
CA ILE A 351 -13.90 -21.27 5.02
C ILE A 351 -15.27 -20.67 4.72
N GLU A 352 -15.29 -19.49 4.11
CA GLU A 352 -16.52 -18.82 3.65
C GLU A 352 -16.37 -18.43 2.18
N ILE A 353 -17.46 -18.58 1.43
CA ILE A 353 -17.52 -18.17 0.02
C ILE A 353 -18.65 -17.17 -0.09
N LYS A 354 -18.37 -16.03 -0.68
CA LYS A 354 -19.29 -14.90 -0.80
C LYS A 354 -19.26 -14.31 -2.21
N GLU A 355 -20.32 -13.60 -2.56
CA GLU A 355 -20.27 -12.66 -3.69
C GLU A 355 -19.40 -11.46 -3.31
N LEU A 356 -18.74 -10.87 -4.29
CA LEU A 356 -17.95 -9.65 -4.07
C LEU A 356 -18.87 -8.52 -3.61
N THR A 357 -18.46 -7.84 -2.54
CA THR A 357 -19.11 -6.61 -2.07
C THR A 357 -18.27 -5.37 -2.43
N ASP A 358 -18.94 -4.27 -2.67
CA ASP A 358 -18.28 -3.02 -3.05
C ASP A 358 -17.37 -2.52 -1.92
N ARG A 359 -16.11 -2.22 -2.23
CA ARG A 359 -15.13 -1.72 -1.28
C ARG A 359 -15.29 -0.23 -0.93
N LEU A 360 -16.02 0.53 -1.75
CA LEU A 360 -16.42 1.90 -1.51
C LEU A 360 -17.76 2.21 -2.19
N LEU A 361 -18.52 3.13 -1.64
CA LEU A 361 -19.77 3.60 -2.21
C LEU A 361 -19.49 4.72 -3.22
N TRP A 362 -19.76 4.46 -4.50
CA TRP A 362 -19.73 5.46 -5.57
C TRP A 362 -21.15 5.94 -5.84
N LYS A 363 -21.61 6.90 -5.08
CA LYS A 363 -23.01 7.30 -5.01
C LYS A 363 -23.53 8.01 -6.27
N ARG A 364 -22.71 8.84 -6.89
CA ARG A 364 -23.08 9.63 -8.07
C ARG A 364 -22.18 9.29 -9.24
N VAL A 365 -22.75 8.57 -10.20
CA VAL A 365 -22.08 8.18 -11.44
C VAL A 365 -22.47 9.15 -12.55
N ARG A 366 -21.48 9.79 -13.20
CA ARG A 366 -21.72 10.75 -14.26
C ARG A 366 -20.52 10.87 -15.20
N TRP A 367 -20.81 11.05 -16.47
CA TRP A 367 -19.79 11.18 -17.54
C TRP A 367 -18.76 10.04 -17.58
N ALA A 368 -19.14 8.87 -17.10
CA ALA A 368 -18.27 7.69 -17.02
C ALA A 368 -18.51 6.76 -18.20
N SER A 369 -17.44 6.22 -18.77
CA SER A 369 -17.52 5.20 -19.82
C SER A 369 -17.74 3.78 -19.26
N ASN A 370 -17.49 3.55 -17.97
CA ASN A 370 -17.90 2.35 -17.24
C ASN A 370 -18.62 2.74 -15.95
N THR A 371 -19.87 2.32 -15.83
CA THR A 371 -20.74 2.63 -14.68
C THR A 371 -20.94 1.44 -13.74
N LYS A 372 -20.38 0.28 -14.10
CA LYS A 372 -20.59 -0.97 -13.35
C LYS A 372 -19.48 -1.16 -12.32
N MET A 373 -19.89 -1.41 -11.08
CA MET A 373 -18.96 -1.89 -10.05
C MET A 373 -18.50 -3.32 -10.38
N PRO A 374 -17.28 -3.71 -9.94
CA PRO A 374 -16.75 -5.03 -10.24
C PRO A 374 -17.59 -6.14 -9.58
N THR A 375 -17.74 -7.26 -10.29
CA THR A 375 -18.31 -8.50 -9.78
C THR A 375 -17.24 -9.58 -9.65
N GLY A 376 -17.51 -10.63 -8.88
CA GLY A 376 -16.59 -11.73 -8.67
C GLY A 376 -16.93 -12.55 -7.43
N LYS A 377 -16.04 -13.44 -7.04
CA LYS A 377 -16.17 -14.29 -5.85
C LYS A 377 -15.15 -13.93 -4.80
N GLU A 378 -15.59 -13.90 -3.55
CA GLU A 378 -14.74 -13.75 -2.37
C GLU A 378 -14.64 -15.07 -1.62
N LEU A 379 -13.41 -15.55 -1.45
CA LEU A 379 -13.07 -16.72 -0.64
C LEU A 379 -12.34 -16.23 0.61
N VAL A 380 -12.87 -16.57 1.79
CA VAL A 380 -12.33 -16.12 3.08
C VAL A 380 -11.91 -17.34 3.90
N PHE A 381 -10.65 -17.33 4.32
CA PHE A 381 -10.13 -18.31 5.26
C PHE A 381 -9.97 -17.68 6.63
N THR A 382 -10.59 -18.26 7.66
CA THR A 382 -10.41 -17.84 9.05
C THR A 382 -9.39 -18.76 9.70
N LEU A 383 -8.37 -18.17 10.30
CA LEU A 383 -7.35 -18.88 11.04
C LEU A 383 -7.27 -18.29 12.46
N SER A 384 -6.86 -19.09 13.44
CA SER A 384 -6.74 -18.63 14.82
C SER A 384 -5.46 -19.09 15.49
N LYS A 385 -5.07 -18.31 16.48
CA LYS A 385 -3.99 -18.61 17.40
C LYS A 385 -4.05 -17.72 18.64
N ASP A 386 -3.99 -18.33 19.82
CA ASP A 386 -3.84 -17.66 21.12
C ASP A 386 -4.88 -16.52 21.36
N GLY A 387 -6.12 -16.72 20.88
CA GLY A 387 -7.20 -15.72 20.99
C GLY A 387 -7.12 -14.58 19.95
N VAL A 388 -6.23 -14.68 18.99
CA VAL A 388 -6.20 -13.80 17.81
C VAL A 388 -6.79 -14.56 16.63
N LYS A 389 -7.75 -13.95 15.93
CA LYS A 389 -8.25 -14.45 14.66
C LYS A 389 -7.72 -13.66 13.50
N VAL A 390 -7.46 -14.34 12.41
CA VAL A 390 -7.00 -13.76 11.15
C VAL A 390 -7.91 -14.25 10.05
N LYS A 391 -8.52 -13.30 9.32
CA LYS A 391 -9.25 -13.61 8.09
C LYS A 391 -8.38 -13.24 6.90
N VAL A 392 -8.07 -14.21 6.07
CA VAL A 392 -7.37 -13.99 4.79
C VAL A 392 -8.44 -14.00 3.70
N HIS A 393 -8.58 -12.87 3.03
CA HIS A 393 -9.56 -12.66 1.99
C HIS A 393 -8.90 -12.74 0.62
N TYR A 394 -9.52 -13.49 -0.28
CA TYR A 394 -9.17 -13.58 -1.69
C TYR A 394 -10.38 -13.23 -2.53
N VAL A 395 -10.26 -12.27 -3.42
CA VAL A 395 -11.29 -11.92 -4.39
C VAL A 395 -10.78 -12.17 -5.80
N LEU A 396 -11.48 -13.00 -6.55
CA LEU A 396 -11.24 -13.16 -7.97
C LEU A 396 -12.33 -12.42 -8.74
N TYR A 397 -11.91 -11.56 -9.66
CA TYR A 397 -12.81 -10.71 -10.43
C TYR A 397 -13.34 -11.39 -11.68
N ASP A 398 -14.59 -11.05 -12.03
CA ASP A 398 -15.14 -11.34 -13.35
C ASP A 398 -14.48 -10.46 -14.41
N GLY A 399 -14.34 -10.98 -15.62
CA GLY A 399 -13.93 -10.21 -16.80
C GLY A 399 -12.44 -9.89 -16.92
N ILE A 400 -11.62 -10.15 -15.89
CA ILE A 400 -10.18 -9.87 -15.88
C ILE A 400 -9.39 -10.93 -15.12
N PRO A 401 -8.12 -11.21 -15.49
CA PRO A 401 -7.26 -12.17 -14.81
C PRO A 401 -6.64 -11.59 -13.53
N THR A 402 -7.47 -11.10 -12.62
CA THR A 402 -7.00 -10.38 -11.43
C THR A 402 -7.59 -10.98 -10.16
N LEU A 403 -6.70 -11.23 -9.20
CA LEU A 403 -7.04 -11.63 -7.86
C LEU A 403 -6.65 -10.51 -6.91
N SER A 404 -7.46 -10.21 -5.88
CA SER A 404 -7.05 -9.34 -4.80
C SER A 404 -7.00 -10.05 -3.46
N LYS A 405 -6.12 -9.57 -2.57
CA LYS A 405 -5.90 -10.13 -1.24
C LYS A 405 -5.80 -9.03 -0.19
N TRP A 406 -6.32 -9.31 1.01
CA TRP A 406 -6.09 -8.52 2.22
C TRP A 406 -6.31 -9.39 3.46
N ILE A 407 -5.92 -8.87 4.62
CA ILE A 407 -6.01 -9.58 5.89
C ILE A 407 -6.77 -8.71 6.89
N GLU A 408 -7.68 -9.33 7.65
CA GLU A 408 -8.28 -8.75 8.83
C GLU A 408 -7.75 -9.46 10.07
N VAL A 409 -7.15 -8.70 10.99
CA VAL A 409 -6.65 -9.18 12.29
C VAL A 409 -7.66 -8.79 13.36
N ILE A 410 -8.23 -9.77 14.04
CA ILE A 410 -9.29 -9.61 15.05
C ILE A 410 -8.72 -10.05 16.40
N ASN A 411 -8.76 -9.16 17.38
CA ASN A 411 -8.29 -9.47 18.71
C ASN A 411 -9.42 -10.00 19.59
N GLU A 412 -9.53 -11.31 19.75
CA GLU A 412 -10.43 -11.98 20.71
C GLU A 412 -9.66 -12.46 21.96
N SER A 413 -8.39 -12.05 22.12
CA SER A 413 -7.59 -12.36 23.30
C SER A 413 -8.05 -11.55 24.53
N LYS A 414 -7.45 -11.81 25.67
CA LYS A 414 -7.78 -11.09 26.92
C LYS A 414 -7.14 -9.70 27.03
N PHE A 415 -6.21 -9.36 26.13
CA PHE A 415 -5.42 -8.13 26.21
C PHE A 415 -5.38 -7.42 24.86
N MET A 416 -5.10 -6.13 24.88
CA MET A 416 -4.76 -5.42 23.65
C MET A 416 -3.47 -6.01 23.04
N ILE A 417 -3.43 -6.24 21.76
CA ILE A 417 -2.24 -6.67 21.00
C ILE A 417 -1.67 -5.51 20.20
N GLN A 418 -0.35 -5.50 20.00
CA GLN A 418 0.32 -4.55 19.13
C GLN A 418 0.68 -5.23 17.82
N LEU A 419 0.02 -4.85 16.71
CA LEU A 419 0.43 -5.26 15.38
C LEU A 419 1.55 -4.34 14.90
N ASN A 420 2.80 -4.79 15.08
CA ASN A 420 3.98 -3.99 14.74
C ASN A 420 4.21 -3.97 13.22
N LYS A 421 4.16 -5.14 12.57
CA LYS A 421 4.42 -5.31 11.13
C LYS A 421 3.55 -6.42 10.56
N PHE A 422 3.42 -6.43 9.25
CA PHE A 422 2.84 -7.58 8.54
C PHE A 422 3.46 -7.76 7.14
N LYS A 423 3.43 -8.99 6.66
CA LYS A 423 3.57 -9.33 5.25
C LYS A 423 2.23 -9.84 4.77
N LEU A 424 1.67 -9.16 3.80
CA LEU A 424 0.35 -9.49 3.26
C LEU A 424 0.40 -10.69 2.32
N GLU A 425 1.50 -10.82 1.56
CA GLU A 425 1.68 -11.88 0.59
C GLU A 425 3.12 -12.35 0.57
N GLN A 426 3.32 -13.66 0.34
CA GLN A 426 4.60 -14.28 0.07
C GLN A 426 4.45 -15.38 -1.00
N LEU A 427 4.97 -15.15 -2.21
CA LEU A 427 4.92 -16.11 -3.30
C LEU A 427 6.34 -16.46 -3.79
N ALA A 428 6.67 -17.74 -3.73
CA ALA A 428 7.90 -18.28 -4.35
C ALA A 428 7.63 -18.43 -5.86
N MET A 429 7.90 -17.37 -6.62
CA MET A 429 7.58 -17.26 -8.04
C MET A 429 8.61 -17.99 -8.91
N VAL A 430 8.16 -18.49 -10.05
CA VAL A 430 9.06 -18.92 -11.12
C VAL A 430 9.81 -17.69 -11.64
N GLU A 431 11.12 -17.77 -11.72
CA GLU A 431 11.97 -16.68 -12.17
C GLU A 431 11.70 -16.27 -13.62
N GLY A 432 11.80 -14.98 -13.91
CA GLY A 432 11.63 -14.45 -15.27
C GLY A 432 12.78 -14.78 -16.24
N GLU A 433 13.96 -15.04 -15.68
CA GLU A 433 15.19 -15.45 -16.39
C GLU A 433 16.02 -16.39 -15.55
N ASN A 434 16.77 -17.28 -16.22
CA ASN A 434 17.73 -18.17 -15.60
C ASN A 434 19.16 -17.66 -15.91
N LEU A 435 19.83 -17.06 -14.94
CA LEU A 435 21.13 -16.42 -15.08
C LEU A 435 22.18 -17.09 -14.21
N VAL A 436 23.38 -17.35 -14.76
CA VAL A 436 24.53 -17.92 -14.04
C VAL A 436 25.20 -16.86 -13.17
N ASP A 437 25.40 -15.66 -13.73
CA ASP A 437 26.02 -14.54 -13.02
C ASP A 437 25.03 -13.71 -12.23
N THR A 438 25.55 -12.83 -11.37
CA THR A 438 24.70 -11.84 -10.67
C THR A 438 24.06 -10.90 -11.69
N PRO A 439 22.74 -10.88 -11.82
CA PRO A 439 22.05 -10.10 -12.84
C PRO A 439 22.16 -8.61 -12.57
N LYS A 440 22.70 -7.85 -13.53
CA LYS A 440 22.62 -6.37 -13.54
C LYS A 440 21.22 -5.89 -13.93
N HIS A 441 20.53 -6.66 -14.75
CA HIS A 441 19.22 -6.34 -15.34
C HIS A 441 18.28 -7.53 -15.16
N TRP A 442 17.86 -7.77 -13.94
CA TRP A 442 16.97 -8.88 -13.64
C TRP A 442 15.56 -8.65 -14.20
N VAL A 443 15.06 -9.64 -14.94
CA VAL A 443 13.68 -9.66 -15.44
C VAL A 443 12.76 -10.29 -14.40
N LYS A 444 11.82 -9.49 -13.92
CA LYS A 444 10.81 -9.92 -12.95
C LYS A 444 9.88 -10.98 -13.56
N PRO A 445 9.32 -11.88 -12.74
CA PRO A 445 8.20 -12.71 -13.16
C PRO A 445 7.08 -11.89 -13.80
N ASN A 446 6.38 -12.48 -14.78
CA ASN A 446 5.40 -11.76 -15.61
C ASN A 446 4.06 -11.60 -14.87
N ILE A 447 4.08 -10.81 -13.80
CA ILE A 447 2.93 -10.46 -12.96
C ILE A 447 2.91 -8.95 -12.69
N HIS A 448 1.74 -8.34 -12.79
CA HIS A 448 1.51 -6.96 -12.40
C HIS A 448 0.90 -6.89 -11.00
N ILE A 449 1.45 -6.03 -10.15
CA ILE A 449 1.01 -5.84 -8.77
C ILE A 449 0.54 -4.41 -8.59
N GLU A 450 -0.63 -4.26 -7.97
CA GLU A 450 -1.19 -2.98 -7.52
C GLU A 450 -1.50 -3.04 -6.04
N SER A 451 -1.40 -1.91 -5.33
CA SER A 451 -1.92 -1.80 -3.97
C SER A 451 -2.63 -0.47 -3.76
N ASP A 452 -3.53 -0.40 -2.79
CA ASP A 452 -4.16 0.86 -2.41
C ASP A 452 -3.36 1.63 -1.34
N TYR A 453 -2.17 1.14 -0.99
CA TYR A 453 -1.21 1.78 -0.08
C TYR A 453 -0.08 2.41 -0.88
N ALA A 454 -0.35 3.61 -1.43
CA ALA A 454 0.52 4.29 -2.38
C ALA A 454 1.02 5.64 -1.83
N PHE A 455 2.26 6.01 -2.13
CA PHE A 455 2.89 7.22 -1.61
C PHE A 455 3.88 7.86 -2.59
N GLY A 456 4.05 9.18 -2.42
CA GLY A 456 5.23 9.90 -2.88
C GLY A 456 5.33 10.16 -4.38
N ALA A 457 4.30 9.84 -5.17
CA ALA A 457 4.34 10.10 -6.62
C ALA A 457 2.96 10.03 -7.27
N MET A 458 2.90 10.49 -8.53
CA MET A 458 1.71 10.50 -9.38
C MET A 458 1.66 9.32 -10.37
N GLN A 459 2.49 8.29 -10.19
CA GLN A 459 2.58 7.13 -11.08
C GLN A 459 2.73 5.85 -10.27
N GLN A 460 2.08 4.77 -10.71
CA GLN A 460 2.14 3.46 -10.04
C GLN A 460 3.58 3.02 -9.75
N LYS A 461 4.42 2.99 -10.76
CA LYS A 461 5.82 2.54 -10.66
C LYS A 461 6.62 3.26 -9.57
N THR A 462 6.34 4.52 -9.31
CA THR A 462 7.05 5.35 -8.33
C THR A 462 6.31 5.48 -7.00
N SER A 463 5.00 5.23 -7.00
CA SER A 463 4.13 5.26 -5.82
C SER A 463 4.05 3.92 -5.09
N ASP A 464 4.31 2.80 -5.78
CA ASP A 464 4.38 1.49 -5.16
C ASP A 464 5.58 1.41 -4.21
N LYS A 465 5.30 1.26 -2.94
CA LYS A 465 6.27 1.05 -1.86
C LYS A 465 6.02 -0.26 -1.12
N THR A 466 5.15 -1.10 -1.65
CA THR A 466 4.68 -2.32 -0.97
C THR A 466 5.20 -3.59 -1.59
N THR A 467 5.65 -3.56 -2.85
CA THR A 467 6.08 -4.73 -3.61
C THR A 467 7.58 -4.92 -3.53
N TYR A 468 8.01 -6.03 -2.94
CA TYR A 468 9.40 -6.39 -2.77
C TYR A 468 9.70 -7.71 -3.47
N TRP A 469 10.82 -7.74 -4.18
CA TRP A 469 11.35 -8.94 -4.78
C TRP A 469 12.61 -9.34 -4.02
N GLU A 470 12.49 -10.41 -3.24
CA GLU A 470 13.51 -10.84 -2.31
C GLU A 470 14.18 -12.14 -2.80
N LYS A 471 15.34 -12.42 -2.23
CA LYS A 471 16.03 -13.71 -2.42
C LYS A 471 15.32 -14.78 -1.61
N ASP A 472 15.00 -15.91 -2.22
CA ASP A 472 14.51 -17.07 -1.46
C ASP A 472 15.68 -17.96 -1.02
N LYS A 473 16.00 -17.92 0.26
CA LYS A 473 17.08 -18.74 0.85
C LYS A 473 16.81 -20.24 0.76
N ARG A 474 15.58 -20.66 0.53
CA ARG A 474 15.18 -22.06 0.37
C ARG A 474 15.46 -22.58 -1.04
N TYR A 475 15.58 -21.69 -2.03
CA TYR A 475 15.87 -22.03 -3.40
C TYR A 475 17.37 -22.21 -3.61
N THR A 476 17.87 -23.43 -3.34
CA THR A 476 19.30 -23.76 -3.39
C THR A 476 19.74 -24.39 -4.72
N SER A 477 18.81 -24.80 -5.57
CA SER A 477 19.06 -25.42 -6.89
C SER A 477 19.04 -24.44 -8.05
N GLN A 478 18.98 -23.14 -7.78
CA GLN A 478 19.03 -22.12 -8.82
C GLN A 478 20.38 -22.11 -9.55
N THR A 479 20.39 -21.77 -10.84
CA THR A 479 21.60 -21.71 -11.68
C THR A 479 22.56 -20.60 -11.25
N ASN A 480 22.07 -19.57 -10.58
CA ASN A 480 22.86 -18.46 -10.08
C ASN A 480 23.73 -18.88 -8.91
N TYR A 481 25.07 -18.93 -9.10
CA TYR A 481 26.02 -19.35 -8.05
C TYR A 481 25.95 -18.58 -6.73
N PRO A 482 25.70 -17.24 -6.72
CA PRO A 482 25.48 -16.51 -5.47
C PRO A 482 24.16 -16.81 -4.78
N LEU A 483 23.28 -17.63 -5.32
CA LEU A 483 21.95 -17.99 -4.82
C LEU A 483 21.14 -16.75 -4.43
N ASN A 484 21.09 -15.76 -5.34
CA ASN A 484 20.55 -14.46 -5.03
C ASN A 484 19.49 -13.95 -6.03
N LEU A 485 18.91 -14.82 -6.85
CA LEU A 485 17.80 -14.47 -7.72
C LEU A 485 16.63 -13.92 -6.88
N PRO A 486 16.17 -12.69 -7.12
CA PRO A 486 15.06 -12.09 -6.40
C PRO A 486 13.73 -12.56 -6.98
N CYS A 487 13.33 -13.80 -6.67
CA CYS A 487 12.11 -14.46 -7.15
C CYS A 487 11.12 -14.83 -6.03
N LEU A 488 11.33 -14.33 -4.81
CA LEU A 488 10.36 -14.35 -3.74
C LEU A 488 9.62 -13.00 -3.74
N LEU A 489 8.35 -12.99 -4.13
CA LEU A 489 7.50 -11.81 -4.01
C LEU A 489 7.04 -11.68 -2.57
N GLU A 490 7.31 -10.53 -1.96
CA GLU A 490 6.76 -10.12 -0.67
C GLU A 490 5.98 -8.83 -0.81
N ILE A 491 4.77 -8.79 -0.22
CA ILE A 491 3.96 -7.57 -0.15
C ILE A 491 3.80 -7.16 1.31
N LYS A 492 4.31 -5.97 1.61
CA LYS A 492 4.35 -5.45 2.99
C LYS A 492 4.42 -3.91 2.97
N PRO A 493 3.96 -3.22 4.02
CA PRO A 493 4.19 -1.79 4.12
C PRO A 493 5.70 -1.50 4.32
N PRO A 494 6.21 -0.35 3.88
CA PRO A 494 7.61 0.02 4.11
C PRO A 494 7.91 0.29 5.58
N LEU A 495 6.90 0.68 6.36
CA LEU A 495 6.94 0.92 7.80
C LEU A 495 5.66 0.41 8.46
N GLY A 496 5.76 -0.04 9.67
CA GLY A 496 4.66 -0.37 10.55
C GLY A 496 3.70 -1.48 10.11
N PRO A 497 2.44 -1.35 10.45
CA PRO A 497 1.67 -0.17 10.90
C PRO A 497 1.88 0.25 12.36
N ASP A 498 2.40 -0.58 13.20
CA ASP A 498 2.62 -0.39 14.63
C ASP A 498 1.38 0.12 15.38
N ILE A 499 0.27 -0.58 15.23
CA ILE A 499 -1.06 -0.23 15.77
C ILE A 499 -1.49 -1.18 16.88
N GLY A 500 -1.94 -0.61 18.01
CA GLY A 500 -2.62 -1.37 19.06
C GLY A 500 -4.03 -1.75 18.64
N ILE A 501 -4.38 -3.04 18.75
CA ILE A 501 -5.73 -3.55 18.50
C ILE A 501 -6.36 -3.93 19.85
N PRO A 502 -7.33 -3.15 20.35
CA PRO A 502 -8.03 -3.46 21.59
C PRO A 502 -8.80 -4.78 21.52
N VAL A 503 -9.12 -5.35 22.67
CA VAL A 503 -9.97 -6.54 22.77
C VAL A 503 -11.31 -6.32 22.07
N GLY A 504 -11.74 -7.28 21.26
CA GLY A 504 -12.98 -7.21 20.49
C GLY A 504 -12.94 -6.25 19.30
N LYS A 505 -11.77 -5.71 18.94
CA LYS A 505 -11.59 -4.85 17.76
C LYS A 505 -10.77 -5.55 16.70
N SER A 506 -10.85 -5.03 15.48
CA SER A 506 -10.07 -5.53 14.35
C SER A 506 -9.29 -4.42 13.65
N LEU A 507 -8.26 -4.84 12.90
CA LEU A 507 -7.52 -4.03 11.96
C LEU A 507 -7.49 -4.73 10.61
N THR A 508 -7.88 -4.01 9.57
CA THR A 508 -7.80 -4.49 8.19
C THR A 508 -6.57 -3.90 7.52
N THR A 509 -5.78 -4.74 6.85
CA THR A 509 -4.61 -4.30 6.06
C THR A 509 -5.04 -3.53 4.82
N PHE A 510 -4.08 -2.94 4.11
CA PHE A 510 -4.32 -2.50 2.74
C PHE A 510 -4.64 -3.71 1.83
N ARG A 511 -5.18 -3.42 0.64
CA ARG A 511 -5.51 -4.44 -0.37
C ARG A 511 -4.46 -4.45 -1.46
N VAL A 512 -4.09 -5.64 -1.92
CA VAL A 512 -3.26 -5.86 -3.11
C VAL A 512 -4.08 -6.48 -4.22
N TRP A 513 -3.72 -6.20 -5.48
CA TRP A 513 -4.23 -6.83 -6.69
C TRP A 513 -3.06 -7.47 -7.43
N GLU A 514 -3.20 -8.73 -7.71
CA GLU A 514 -2.24 -9.59 -8.38
C GLU A 514 -2.80 -10.00 -9.74
N THR A 515 -2.02 -9.79 -10.78
CA THR A 515 -2.49 -10.00 -12.14
C THR A 515 -1.41 -10.65 -13.00
N PRO A 516 -1.40 -11.97 -13.14
CA PRO A 516 -0.57 -12.66 -14.13
C PRO A 516 -0.81 -12.13 -15.53
N LEU A 517 0.25 -11.85 -16.26
CA LEU A 517 0.19 -11.32 -17.62
C LEU A 517 0.33 -12.46 -18.65
N ASP A 518 -0.40 -12.37 -19.74
CA ASP A 518 -0.36 -13.34 -20.83
C ASP A 518 0.65 -12.98 -21.95
N SER A 519 1.28 -11.81 -21.83
CA SER A 519 2.21 -11.31 -22.84
C SER A 519 3.23 -10.37 -22.22
N LYS A 520 4.36 -10.17 -22.92
CA LYS A 520 5.34 -9.11 -22.70
C LYS A 520 5.22 -7.98 -23.73
N ASP A 521 4.31 -8.10 -24.70
CA ASP A 521 4.04 -7.07 -25.69
C ASP A 521 3.50 -5.80 -25.03
N GLN A 522 4.11 -4.66 -25.32
CA GLN A 522 3.83 -3.40 -24.64
C GLN A 522 2.37 -2.93 -24.84
N GLU A 523 1.83 -3.08 -26.05
CA GLU A 523 0.46 -2.67 -26.32
C GLU A 523 -0.55 -3.57 -25.61
N ARG A 524 -0.31 -4.90 -25.65
CA ARG A 524 -1.18 -5.86 -24.96
C ARG A 524 -1.15 -5.68 -23.45
N VAL A 525 0.02 -5.48 -22.86
CA VAL A 525 0.17 -5.15 -21.41
C VAL A 525 -0.52 -3.83 -21.07
N GLY A 526 -0.45 -2.85 -21.99
CA GLY A 526 -1.15 -1.56 -21.82
C GLY A 526 -2.67 -1.71 -21.81
N LEU A 527 -3.21 -2.42 -22.78
CA LEU A 527 -4.66 -2.75 -22.87
C LEU A 527 -5.14 -3.46 -21.60
N PHE A 528 -4.38 -4.43 -21.15
CA PHE A 528 -4.62 -5.16 -19.92
C PHE A 528 -4.70 -4.22 -18.69
N LYS A 529 -3.68 -3.37 -18.44
CA LYS A 529 -3.65 -2.45 -17.30
C LYS A 529 -4.81 -1.46 -17.35
N ARG A 530 -5.12 -0.94 -18.52
CA ARG A 530 -6.25 -0.02 -18.71
C ARG A 530 -7.59 -0.72 -18.42
N LYS A 531 -7.74 -1.98 -18.83
CA LYS A 531 -8.93 -2.80 -18.49
C LYS A 531 -9.01 -3.10 -16.99
N LEU A 532 -7.87 -3.35 -16.33
CA LEU A 532 -7.78 -3.50 -14.89
C LEU A 532 -8.38 -2.28 -14.17
N TYR A 533 -7.88 -1.08 -14.46
CA TYR A 533 -8.39 0.14 -13.80
C TYR A 533 -9.87 0.38 -14.06
N ARG A 534 -10.34 0.20 -15.31
CA ARG A 534 -11.76 0.31 -15.65
C ARG A 534 -12.63 -0.65 -14.84
N THR A 535 -12.10 -1.81 -14.48
CA THR A 535 -12.84 -2.84 -13.73
C THR A 535 -12.78 -2.60 -12.23
N ILE A 536 -11.57 -2.51 -11.64
CA ILE A 536 -11.44 -2.43 -10.17
C ILE A 536 -11.71 -1.04 -9.60
N SER A 537 -11.61 0.01 -10.40
CA SER A 537 -11.80 1.41 -10.00
C SER A 537 -12.59 2.20 -11.05
N PRO A 538 -13.85 1.80 -11.35
CA PRO A 538 -14.62 2.34 -12.48
C PRO A 538 -14.84 3.85 -12.42
N TRP A 539 -14.76 4.48 -11.26
CA TRP A 539 -14.84 5.95 -11.10
C TRP A 539 -13.73 6.72 -11.82
N VAL A 540 -12.59 6.05 -12.19
CA VAL A 540 -11.54 6.69 -12.99
C VAL A 540 -11.98 6.96 -14.43
N THR A 541 -13.10 6.37 -14.87
CA THR A 541 -13.67 6.58 -16.21
C THR A 541 -14.55 7.83 -16.30
N GLU A 542 -14.79 8.51 -15.18
CA GLU A 542 -15.45 9.82 -15.22
C GLU A 542 -14.58 10.84 -15.97
N ASN A 543 -15.14 11.45 -17.01
CA ASN A 543 -14.42 12.41 -17.85
C ASN A 543 -15.30 13.62 -18.19
N PRO A 544 -15.60 14.53 -17.21
CA PRO A 544 -16.33 15.74 -17.43
C PRO A 544 -15.52 16.77 -18.22
N MET A 545 -16.20 17.61 -18.98
CA MET A 545 -15.64 18.81 -19.57
C MET A 545 -15.76 19.96 -18.58
N PHE A 546 -14.65 20.58 -18.21
CA PHE A 546 -14.67 21.65 -17.22
C PHE A 546 -13.75 22.83 -17.54
N LEU A 547 -14.12 23.99 -16.98
CA LEU A 547 -13.30 25.19 -16.95
C LEU A 547 -12.59 25.31 -15.60
N HIS A 548 -11.27 25.53 -15.61
CA HIS A 548 -10.49 25.94 -14.44
C HIS A 548 -10.56 27.47 -14.30
N LEU A 549 -11.48 27.93 -13.46
CA LEU A 549 -11.71 29.35 -13.24
C LEU A 549 -10.76 29.88 -12.16
N THR A 550 -10.10 31.01 -12.45
CA THR A 550 -9.10 31.62 -11.57
C THR A 550 -9.65 32.78 -10.73
N SER A 551 -10.95 32.77 -10.41
CA SER A 551 -11.61 33.83 -9.63
C SER A 551 -12.69 33.28 -8.71
N THR A 552 -12.89 33.91 -7.55
CA THR A 552 -14.03 33.72 -6.63
C THR A 552 -15.01 34.91 -6.64
N ASP A 553 -14.84 35.84 -7.56
CA ASP A 553 -15.81 36.91 -7.77
C ASP A 553 -17.15 36.36 -8.28
N PRO A 554 -18.29 36.66 -7.63
CA PRO A 554 -19.59 36.10 -8.00
C PRO A 554 -20.02 36.38 -9.43
N GLU A 555 -19.74 37.56 -9.94
CA GLU A 555 -20.16 37.96 -11.30
C GLU A 555 -19.29 37.28 -12.37
N ILE A 556 -18.01 37.04 -12.07
CA ILE A 556 -17.13 36.27 -12.94
C ILE A 556 -17.56 34.80 -12.95
N ILE A 557 -17.90 34.23 -11.78
CA ILE A 557 -18.39 32.84 -11.68
C ILE A 557 -19.70 32.69 -12.46
N LYS A 558 -20.69 33.58 -12.29
CA LYS A 558 -21.96 33.51 -13.01
C LYS A 558 -21.77 33.56 -14.53
N ARG A 559 -20.94 34.50 -15.02
CA ARG A 559 -20.60 34.59 -16.46
C ARG A 559 -19.93 33.31 -16.97
N ALA A 560 -19.03 32.75 -16.20
CA ALA A 560 -18.39 31.49 -16.57
C ALA A 560 -19.39 30.32 -16.60
N VAL A 561 -20.32 30.28 -15.66
CA VAL A 561 -21.43 29.29 -15.63
C VAL A 561 -22.30 29.45 -16.90
N ASP A 562 -22.69 30.66 -17.27
CA ASP A 562 -23.48 30.89 -18.46
C ASP A 562 -22.72 30.45 -19.73
N GLN A 563 -21.43 30.78 -19.85
CA GLN A 563 -20.60 30.33 -20.95
C GLN A 563 -20.47 28.82 -21.03
N CYS A 564 -20.30 28.14 -19.88
CA CYS A 564 -20.26 26.68 -19.81
C CYS A 564 -21.60 26.08 -20.30
N ALA A 565 -22.73 26.63 -19.83
CA ALA A 565 -24.04 26.16 -20.23
C ALA A 565 -24.30 26.37 -21.74
N GLU A 566 -23.96 27.57 -22.28
CA GLU A 566 -24.11 27.89 -23.70
C GLU A 566 -23.27 27.03 -24.63
N THR A 567 -22.11 26.56 -24.17
CA THR A 567 -21.20 25.76 -24.97
C THR A 567 -21.30 24.24 -24.69
N GLY A 568 -22.11 23.86 -23.69
CA GLY A 568 -22.32 22.49 -23.32
C GLY A 568 -21.21 21.88 -22.44
N TYR A 569 -20.40 22.71 -21.78
CA TYR A 569 -19.52 22.28 -20.70
C TYR A 569 -20.34 21.77 -19.51
N GLU A 570 -19.72 21.07 -18.58
CA GLU A 570 -20.42 20.29 -17.55
C GLU A 570 -20.06 20.73 -16.13
N MET A 571 -18.91 21.40 -15.96
CA MET A 571 -18.34 21.66 -14.64
C MET A 571 -17.45 22.92 -14.63
N ILE A 572 -17.36 23.55 -13.45
CA ILE A 572 -16.35 24.58 -13.15
C ILE A 572 -15.59 24.18 -11.90
N ILE A 573 -14.28 24.28 -11.97
CA ILE A 573 -13.37 24.13 -10.82
C ILE A 573 -12.77 25.49 -10.52
N LEU A 574 -13.04 26.05 -9.33
CA LEU A 574 -12.34 27.22 -8.80
C LEU A 574 -10.92 26.80 -8.46
N SER A 575 -10.00 27.02 -9.40
CA SER A 575 -8.67 26.46 -9.46
C SER A 575 -7.69 27.12 -8.48
N PHE A 576 -6.48 26.58 -8.37
CA PHE A 576 -5.37 27.22 -7.66
C PHE A 576 -5.23 28.70 -8.06
N GLY A 577 -5.07 29.60 -7.07
CA GLY A 577 -4.98 31.03 -7.27
C GLY A 577 -6.33 31.74 -7.50
N SER A 578 -7.46 31.05 -7.44
CA SER A 578 -8.80 31.67 -7.49
C SER A 578 -9.13 32.48 -6.22
N GLY A 579 -8.48 32.16 -5.09
CA GLY A 579 -8.79 32.73 -3.79
C GLY A 579 -9.86 31.94 -3.00
N LEU A 580 -10.24 30.74 -3.47
CA LEU A 580 -11.10 29.84 -2.70
C LEU A 580 -10.34 29.31 -1.48
N ASP A 581 -10.94 29.43 -0.29
CA ASP A 581 -10.43 28.90 0.96
C ASP A 581 -11.46 27.96 1.59
N MET A 582 -11.25 26.65 1.41
CA MET A 582 -12.14 25.63 1.98
C MET A 582 -11.94 25.40 3.49
N GLU A 583 -10.89 25.99 4.07
CA GLU A 583 -10.59 25.91 5.50
C GLU A 583 -11.24 27.04 6.30
N LYS A 584 -11.79 28.04 5.62
CA LYS A 584 -12.47 29.18 6.25
C LYS A 584 -13.79 28.74 6.86
N GLU A 585 -13.93 28.92 8.16
CA GLU A 585 -15.14 28.62 8.91
C GLU A 585 -15.95 29.90 9.17
N ASP A 586 -16.78 30.29 8.18
CA ASP A 586 -17.59 31.49 8.20
C ASP A 586 -18.94 31.23 7.51
N GLU A 587 -20.06 31.46 8.19
CA GLU A 587 -21.40 31.12 7.65
C GLU A 587 -21.76 31.97 6.44
N ALA A 588 -21.37 33.25 6.38
CA ALA A 588 -21.62 34.11 5.20
C ALA A 588 -20.81 33.61 4.00
N TYR A 589 -19.59 33.11 4.26
CA TYR A 589 -18.75 32.49 3.23
C TYR A 589 -19.37 31.20 2.68
N TYR A 590 -19.88 30.34 3.55
CA TYR A 590 -20.60 29.13 3.13
C TYR A 590 -21.88 29.50 2.33
N GLN A 591 -22.65 30.49 2.77
CA GLN A 591 -23.86 30.93 2.09
C GLN A 591 -23.54 31.48 0.69
N LYS A 592 -22.48 32.29 0.54
CA LYS A 592 -22.01 32.78 -0.77
C LYS A 592 -21.78 31.62 -1.75
N PHE A 593 -21.02 30.58 -1.36
CA PHE A 593 -20.70 29.47 -2.26
C PHE A 593 -21.88 28.52 -2.47
N LYS A 594 -22.79 28.42 -1.51
CA LYS A 594 -24.04 27.70 -1.67
C LYS A 594 -24.89 28.34 -2.76
N GLU A 595 -25.09 29.68 -2.74
CA GLU A 595 -25.86 30.43 -3.75
C GLU A 595 -25.24 30.33 -5.13
N LEU A 596 -23.90 30.42 -5.23
CA LEU A 596 -23.19 30.27 -6.50
C LEU A 596 -23.33 28.83 -7.06
N ARG A 597 -23.27 27.81 -6.20
CA ARG A 597 -23.52 26.42 -6.59
C ARG A 597 -24.98 26.22 -7.05
N GLU A 598 -25.94 26.82 -6.35
CA GLU A 598 -27.37 26.77 -6.74
C GLU A 598 -27.58 27.40 -8.10
N TYR A 599 -26.95 28.55 -8.35
CA TYR A 599 -26.98 29.21 -9.67
C TYR A 599 -26.37 28.28 -10.74
N ALA A 600 -25.18 27.70 -10.49
CA ALA A 600 -24.54 26.80 -11.43
C ALA A 600 -25.44 25.59 -11.73
N ASN A 601 -26.00 24.97 -10.69
CA ASN A 601 -26.89 23.81 -10.84
C ASN A 601 -28.18 24.13 -11.60
N SER A 602 -28.73 25.37 -11.48
CA SER A 602 -29.90 25.81 -12.26
C SER A 602 -29.61 25.82 -13.76
N LYS A 603 -28.34 25.90 -14.15
CA LYS A 603 -27.85 25.84 -15.53
C LYS A 603 -27.30 24.47 -15.94
N GLY A 604 -27.38 23.48 -15.07
CA GLY A 604 -26.83 22.12 -15.30
C GLY A 604 -25.31 22.00 -15.14
N ILE A 605 -24.68 23.02 -14.52
CA ILE A 605 -23.23 23.07 -14.30
C ILE A 605 -22.89 22.65 -12.86
N GLU A 606 -21.92 21.77 -12.66
CA GLU A 606 -21.39 21.47 -11.34
C GLU A 606 -20.29 22.46 -10.96
N LEU A 607 -20.28 22.87 -9.69
CA LEU A 607 -19.29 23.79 -9.15
C LEU A 607 -18.52 23.16 -8.00
N GLY A 608 -17.22 23.38 -7.99
CA GLY A 608 -16.34 23.01 -6.90
C GLY A 608 -15.02 23.75 -6.95
N GLY A 609 -14.00 23.23 -6.28
CA GLY A 609 -12.74 23.95 -6.29
C GLY A 609 -11.58 23.19 -5.67
N TYR A 610 -10.48 23.93 -5.57
CA TYR A 610 -9.15 23.46 -5.22
C TYR A 610 -8.82 23.73 -3.75
N SER A 611 -8.19 22.75 -3.11
CA SER A 611 -7.54 22.90 -1.82
C SER A 611 -6.17 22.22 -1.84
N LEU A 612 -5.14 22.90 -1.35
CA LEU A 612 -3.77 22.34 -1.24
C LEU A 612 -3.62 21.63 0.09
N LEU A 613 -3.54 20.31 0.06
CA LEU A 613 -3.44 19.48 1.26
C LEU A 613 -2.01 19.49 1.84
N SER A 614 -1.03 19.33 1.00
CA SER A 614 0.37 19.14 1.34
C SER A 614 1.24 20.13 0.55
N SER A 615 2.56 19.98 0.54
CA SER A 615 3.48 20.84 -0.23
C SER A 615 3.41 22.32 0.14
N ARG A 616 2.99 22.62 1.37
CA ARG A 616 2.91 23.97 1.94
C ARG A 616 3.39 23.98 3.38
N TRP A 617 3.86 25.11 3.82
CA TRP A 617 4.17 25.35 5.22
C TRP A 617 2.92 25.84 5.97
N ILE A 618 2.62 25.22 7.11
CA ILE A 618 1.57 25.65 8.04
C ILE A 618 2.23 26.22 9.30
N SER A 619 2.96 25.38 10.03
CA SER A 619 3.85 25.76 11.14
C SER A 619 4.89 24.66 11.35
N ASP A 620 5.94 24.99 12.11
CA ASP A 620 7.02 24.04 12.39
C ASP A 620 6.56 22.88 13.29
N GLU A 621 5.54 23.10 14.11
CA GLU A 621 4.99 22.11 15.06
C GLU A 621 4.20 21.01 14.38
N VAL A 622 3.58 21.30 13.22
CA VAL A 622 2.72 20.33 12.51
C VAL A 622 3.37 19.74 11.27
N ASP A 623 4.56 20.22 10.90
CA ASP A 623 5.29 19.67 9.75
C ASP A 623 5.87 18.29 10.07
N VAL A 624 6.07 17.46 9.05
CA VAL A 624 6.71 16.15 9.23
C VAL A 624 8.16 16.32 9.71
N ILE A 625 8.58 15.44 10.59
CA ILE A 625 9.97 15.34 11.04
C ILE A 625 10.68 14.25 10.24
N ASN A 626 11.71 14.64 9.52
CA ASN A 626 12.53 13.72 8.74
C ASN A 626 13.33 12.79 9.68
N PRO A 627 13.19 11.46 9.59
CA PRO A 627 13.85 10.54 10.52
C PRO A 627 15.38 10.51 10.41
N LYS A 628 15.95 10.94 9.27
CA LYS A 628 17.41 10.97 9.07
C LYS A 628 18.07 12.20 9.66
N THR A 629 17.38 13.32 9.63
CA THR A 629 17.95 14.62 10.05
C THR A 629 17.42 15.12 11.38
N GLY A 630 16.29 14.56 11.85
CA GLY A 630 15.56 15.07 13.02
C GLY A 630 14.95 16.46 12.83
N LYS A 631 15.01 17.01 11.62
CA LYS A 631 14.49 18.35 11.29
C LYS A 631 13.17 18.24 10.55
N ARG A 632 12.37 19.33 10.61
CA ARG A 632 11.15 19.43 9.80
C ARG A 632 11.44 19.42 8.31
N GLY A 633 10.42 19.12 7.52
CA GLY A 633 10.40 19.24 6.06
C GLY A 633 10.18 17.93 5.33
N GLY A 634 9.32 18.00 4.31
CA GLY A 634 9.06 16.89 3.40
C GLY A 634 10.19 16.66 2.41
N MET A 635 10.26 15.45 1.87
CA MET A 635 11.32 15.02 0.97
C MET A 635 11.32 15.74 -0.40
N ILE A 636 10.14 16.17 -0.89
CA ILE A 636 9.98 16.69 -2.25
C ILE A 636 9.92 18.21 -2.26
N PHE A 637 9.07 18.82 -1.44
CA PHE A 637 8.75 20.25 -1.49
C PHE A 637 9.26 21.06 -0.29
N GLY A 638 10.11 20.47 0.55
CA GLY A 638 10.71 21.14 1.70
C GLY A 638 9.77 21.29 2.90
N SER A 639 8.47 21.47 2.71
CA SER A 639 7.46 21.49 3.76
C SER A 639 6.35 20.50 3.43
N SER A 640 5.90 19.76 4.44
CA SER A 640 4.81 18.80 4.31
C SER A 640 4.10 18.67 5.65
N PRO A 641 2.96 19.33 5.86
CA PRO A 641 2.22 19.18 7.10
C PRO A 641 1.86 17.71 7.33
N CYS A 642 2.06 17.21 8.53
CA CYS A 642 1.73 15.84 8.88
C CYS A 642 0.21 15.67 8.98
N LEU A 643 -0.36 14.79 8.15
CA LEU A 643 -1.81 14.55 8.13
C LEU A 643 -2.32 13.83 9.40
N SER A 644 -1.40 13.34 10.23
CA SER A 644 -1.69 12.78 11.56
C SER A 644 -1.24 13.70 12.70
N SER A 645 -1.09 15.00 12.43
CA SER A 645 -1.03 16.06 13.44
C SER A 645 -2.44 16.56 13.77
N GLU A 646 -2.56 17.39 14.77
CA GLU A 646 -3.80 18.10 15.13
C GLU A 646 -4.36 18.88 13.92
N TRP A 647 -3.48 19.62 13.24
CA TRP A 647 -3.86 20.36 12.04
C TRP A 647 -4.43 19.44 10.96
N GLY A 648 -3.83 18.28 10.70
CA GLY A 648 -4.30 17.36 9.66
C GLY A 648 -5.73 16.88 9.91
N TYR A 649 -6.04 16.52 11.14
CA TYR A 649 -7.39 16.12 11.52
C TYR A 649 -8.39 17.28 11.42
N ASP A 650 -8.00 18.48 11.83
CA ASP A 650 -8.84 19.70 11.70
C ASP A 650 -9.06 20.05 10.23
N TYR A 651 -8.04 19.97 9.39
CA TYR A 651 -8.15 20.18 7.95
C TYR A 651 -9.22 19.25 7.33
N PHE A 652 -9.15 17.95 7.57
CA PHE A 652 -10.14 17.01 7.02
C PHE A 652 -11.55 17.29 7.51
N LYS A 653 -11.71 17.71 8.77
CA LYS A 653 -12.98 18.13 9.34
C LYS A 653 -13.53 19.38 8.66
N LYS A 654 -12.70 20.38 8.44
CA LYS A 654 -13.07 21.64 7.74
C LYS A 654 -13.47 21.38 6.30
N ILE A 655 -12.71 20.57 5.57
CA ILE A 655 -13.06 20.19 4.20
C ILE A 655 -14.44 19.51 4.15
N LYS A 656 -14.69 18.53 4.99
CA LYS A 656 -16.01 17.87 5.06
C LYS A 656 -17.13 18.87 5.40
N LYS A 657 -16.91 19.76 6.36
CA LYS A 657 -17.86 20.79 6.76
C LYS A 657 -18.16 21.76 5.61
N PHE A 658 -17.11 22.18 4.87
CA PHE A 658 -17.27 23.06 3.71
C PHE A 658 -18.19 22.44 2.66
N PHE A 659 -17.94 21.20 2.25
CA PHE A 659 -18.79 20.49 1.27
C PHE A 659 -20.21 20.26 1.81
N THR A 660 -20.36 19.90 3.07
CA THR A 660 -21.69 19.71 3.69
C THR A 660 -22.50 21.02 3.73
N LYS A 661 -21.85 22.16 4.05
CA LYS A 661 -22.51 23.46 4.17
C LYS A 661 -22.83 24.10 2.81
N THR A 662 -21.90 24.01 1.86
CA THR A 662 -22.06 24.64 0.55
C THR A 662 -22.80 23.77 -0.45
N GLY A 663 -22.73 22.44 -0.28
CA GLY A 663 -23.23 21.49 -1.26
C GLY A 663 -22.43 21.48 -2.57
N MET A 664 -21.22 22.03 -2.60
CA MET A 664 -20.34 21.94 -3.77
C MET A 664 -20.08 20.49 -4.15
N GLN A 665 -19.77 20.23 -5.42
CA GLN A 665 -19.83 18.90 -6.01
C GLN A 665 -18.49 18.40 -6.55
N VAL A 666 -17.45 19.25 -6.49
CA VAL A 666 -16.14 18.95 -7.06
C VAL A 666 -15.04 19.28 -6.05
N PHE A 667 -14.18 18.31 -5.79
CA PHE A 667 -12.97 18.48 -4.99
C PHE A 667 -11.74 18.32 -5.87
N GLU A 668 -10.91 19.34 -5.95
CA GLU A 668 -9.59 19.28 -6.54
C GLU A 668 -8.54 19.42 -5.45
N ASN A 669 -7.53 18.56 -5.50
CA ASN A 669 -6.43 18.55 -4.53
C ASN A 669 -5.13 18.25 -5.26
N ASP A 670 -4.06 18.85 -4.82
CA ASP A 670 -2.71 18.72 -5.40
C ASP A 670 -1.65 18.46 -4.30
N GLY A 671 -1.93 17.65 -3.33
CA GLY A 671 -0.98 17.59 -2.24
C GLY A 671 -0.88 16.33 -1.40
N SER A 672 -1.70 15.32 -1.66
CA SER A 672 -1.64 14.07 -0.90
C SER A 672 -0.51 13.12 -1.32
N TYR A 673 -0.02 13.26 -2.53
CA TYR A 673 0.99 12.38 -3.12
C TYR A 673 2.38 12.37 -2.44
N PRO A 674 2.86 13.35 -1.67
CA PRO A 674 4.14 13.21 -0.96
C PRO A 674 4.16 12.06 0.04
N GLY A 675 3.11 11.90 0.85
CA GLY A 675 2.98 10.79 1.83
C GLY A 675 4.22 10.60 2.70
N ASN A 676 4.85 11.68 3.18
CA ASN A 676 6.10 11.62 3.91
C ASN A 676 5.95 10.94 5.26
N VAL A 677 6.94 10.12 5.64
CA VAL A 677 7.04 9.58 7.00
C VAL A 677 7.32 10.69 8.00
N CYS A 678 6.88 10.53 9.24
CA CYS A 678 7.05 11.52 10.29
C CYS A 678 7.61 10.89 11.56
N ALA A 679 8.79 11.31 11.97
CA ALA A 679 9.43 10.86 13.21
C ALA A 679 9.03 11.71 14.44
N SER A 680 8.06 12.59 14.35
CA SER A 680 7.55 13.37 15.48
C SER A 680 6.92 12.45 16.53
N THR A 681 7.24 12.69 17.78
CA THR A 681 6.56 12.09 18.95
C THR A 681 5.64 13.08 19.66
N LYS A 682 5.45 14.27 19.06
CA LYS A 682 4.63 15.35 19.62
C LYS A 682 3.27 15.49 18.95
N HIS A 683 3.10 14.90 17.75
CA HIS A 683 1.82 14.91 17.06
C HIS A 683 0.82 14.02 17.79
N THR A 684 -0.42 14.46 17.90
CA THR A 684 -1.43 13.83 18.77
C THR A 684 -2.03 12.53 18.23
N HIS A 685 -1.91 12.31 16.91
CA HIS A 685 -2.61 11.22 16.24
C HIS A 685 -1.69 10.14 15.67
N HIS A 686 -0.40 10.18 15.95
CA HIS A 686 0.55 9.09 15.78
C HIS A 686 1.62 9.11 16.87
N ASN A 687 2.24 7.96 17.13
CA ASN A 687 3.17 7.81 18.26
C ASN A 687 4.63 8.06 17.86
N GLY A 688 4.94 8.02 16.56
CA GLY A 688 6.30 8.20 16.08
C GLY A 688 6.45 7.79 14.62
N LEU A 689 7.64 7.35 14.26
CA LEU A 689 7.97 6.99 12.88
C LEU A 689 7.14 5.80 12.36
N GLU A 690 7.03 4.74 13.15
CA GLU A 690 6.53 3.42 12.70
C GLU A 690 5.05 3.45 12.32
N ASP A 691 4.20 4.21 13.04
CA ASP A 691 2.76 4.32 12.75
C ASP A 691 2.39 5.53 11.90
N SER A 692 3.32 6.47 11.68
CA SER A 692 3.03 7.77 11.07
C SER A 692 2.44 7.67 9.66
N GLN A 693 3.02 6.83 8.81
CA GLN A 693 2.60 6.71 7.42
C GLN A 693 1.25 5.99 7.31
N TRP A 694 1.04 4.96 8.14
CA TRP A 694 -0.24 4.25 8.21
C TRP A 694 -1.38 5.17 8.63
N LYS A 695 -1.16 6.00 9.63
CA LYS A 695 -2.16 6.97 10.12
C LYS A 695 -2.51 8.02 9.07
N GLN A 696 -1.52 8.55 8.36
CA GLN A 696 -1.74 9.51 7.28
C GLN A 696 -2.50 8.88 6.10
N TYR A 697 -2.14 7.67 5.71
CA TYR A 697 -2.86 6.90 4.69
C TYR A 697 -4.33 6.70 5.06
N ALA A 698 -4.61 6.31 6.30
CA ALA A 698 -5.98 6.11 6.77
C ALA A 698 -6.83 7.39 6.68
N GLN A 699 -6.24 8.56 6.95
CA GLN A 699 -6.91 9.86 6.79
C GLN A 699 -7.29 10.14 5.33
N ILE A 700 -6.33 10.00 4.40
CA ILE A 700 -6.58 10.25 2.97
C ILE A 700 -7.61 9.26 2.42
N GLN A 701 -7.44 7.97 2.71
CA GLN A 701 -8.38 6.94 2.29
C GLN A 701 -9.80 7.22 2.81
N GLY A 702 -9.90 7.61 4.08
CA GLY A 702 -11.17 7.97 4.72
C GLY A 702 -11.83 9.19 4.06
N LEU A 703 -11.06 10.20 3.68
CA LEU A 703 -11.57 11.37 2.96
C LEU A 703 -12.09 10.99 1.57
N TYR A 704 -11.31 10.25 0.79
CA TYR A 704 -11.69 9.90 -0.59
C TYR A 704 -12.91 8.98 -0.65
N LYS A 705 -12.99 7.98 0.25
CA LYS A 705 -14.19 7.14 0.38
C LYS A 705 -15.42 7.97 0.78
N TRP A 706 -15.27 8.91 1.70
CA TRP A 706 -16.33 9.82 2.08
C TRP A 706 -16.77 10.71 0.91
N MET A 707 -15.84 11.31 0.16
CA MET A 707 -16.15 12.12 -1.04
C MET A 707 -16.98 11.30 -2.04
N ARG A 708 -16.60 10.06 -2.32
CA ARG A 708 -17.35 9.17 -3.22
C ARG A 708 -18.75 8.86 -2.69
N SER A 709 -18.89 8.62 -1.38
CA SER A 709 -20.18 8.33 -0.75
C SER A 709 -21.12 9.56 -0.72
N GLU A 710 -20.58 10.77 -0.72
CA GLU A 710 -21.36 12.01 -0.83
C GLU A 710 -21.64 12.42 -2.30
N GLY A 711 -21.11 11.69 -3.27
CA GLY A 711 -21.30 12.00 -4.69
C GLY A 711 -20.48 13.19 -5.16
N ILE A 712 -19.38 13.51 -4.49
CA ILE A 712 -18.44 14.56 -4.86
C ILE A 712 -17.48 14.00 -5.91
N TYR A 713 -17.39 14.69 -7.05
CA TYR A 713 -16.39 14.39 -8.06
C TYR A 713 -15.00 14.79 -7.56
N MET A 714 -14.01 13.94 -7.79
CA MET A 714 -12.63 14.22 -7.40
C MET A 714 -11.76 14.44 -8.63
N ASN A 715 -11.02 15.54 -8.64
CA ASN A 715 -9.96 15.83 -9.61
C ASN A 715 -8.60 15.86 -8.88
N VAL A 716 -8.11 14.69 -8.52
CA VAL A 716 -6.96 14.53 -7.61
C VAL A 716 -5.83 13.82 -8.34
N PRO A 717 -4.73 14.51 -8.69
CA PRO A 717 -3.61 13.98 -9.46
C PRO A 717 -2.60 13.20 -8.61
N ASP A 718 -3.08 12.23 -7.85
CA ASP A 718 -2.24 11.34 -7.06
C ASP A 718 -2.50 9.86 -7.39
N PHE A 719 -1.67 8.97 -6.86
CA PHE A 719 -1.80 7.53 -7.13
C PHE A 719 -2.65 6.78 -6.10
N TYR A 720 -3.48 7.43 -5.32
CA TYR A 720 -4.49 6.77 -4.47
C TYR A 720 -5.73 6.31 -5.25
N ILE A 721 -5.53 5.89 -6.50
CA ILE A 721 -6.59 5.50 -7.45
C ILE A 721 -7.53 4.46 -6.82
N ASN A 722 -6.95 3.41 -6.24
CA ASN A 722 -7.72 2.32 -5.64
C ASN A 722 -8.39 2.69 -4.32
N SER A 723 -8.08 3.84 -3.74
CA SER A 723 -8.75 4.42 -2.57
C SER A 723 -9.81 5.47 -2.92
N GLY A 724 -10.05 5.73 -4.20
CA GLY A 724 -11.11 6.63 -4.66
C GLY A 724 -10.65 7.84 -5.47
N SER A 725 -9.35 8.15 -5.56
CA SER A 725 -8.84 9.19 -6.46
C SER A 725 -8.99 8.79 -7.93
N ASN A 726 -8.75 9.70 -8.86
CA ASN A 726 -9.07 9.45 -10.26
C ASN A 726 -8.02 9.92 -11.26
N LYS A 727 -7.01 10.65 -10.85
CA LYS A 727 -6.01 11.22 -11.77
C LYS A 727 -4.60 10.77 -11.45
N THR A 728 -3.78 10.84 -12.47
CA THR A 728 -2.32 10.74 -12.37
C THR A 728 -1.69 11.99 -13.00
N GLY A 729 -0.44 12.28 -12.70
CA GLY A 729 0.23 13.47 -13.20
C GLY A 729 0.68 13.41 -14.68
N ILE A 730 0.12 12.54 -15.49
CA ILE A 730 0.51 12.41 -16.90
C ILE A 730 -0.08 13.55 -17.72
N GLY A 731 0.74 14.07 -18.63
CA GLY A 731 0.44 15.28 -19.36
C GLY A 731 0.72 16.56 -18.56
N TYR A 732 0.98 16.41 -17.25
CA TYR A 732 1.31 17.51 -16.37
C TYR A 732 2.79 17.85 -16.46
N ARG A 733 3.08 18.95 -17.19
CA ARG A 733 4.43 19.50 -17.32
C ARG A 733 4.33 21.02 -17.24
N GLU A 734 4.56 21.57 -16.06
CA GLU A 734 4.51 23.01 -15.82
C GLU A 734 5.39 23.81 -16.79
N VAL A 735 6.57 23.33 -17.06
CA VAL A 735 7.50 23.95 -18.01
C VAL A 735 6.95 24.06 -19.44
N ASN A 736 5.99 23.21 -19.82
CA ASN A 736 5.39 23.28 -21.15
C ASN A 736 4.40 24.43 -21.28
N TRP A 737 3.85 24.94 -20.19
CA TRP A 737 2.86 26.03 -20.20
C TRP A 737 3.47 27.38 -20.58
N SER A 738 4.78 27.51 -20.44
CA SER A 738 5.53 28.70 -20.87
C SER A 738 6.07 28.61 -22.29
N LEU A 739 5.87 27.50 -23.00
CA LEU A 739 6.33 27.33 -24.36
C LEU A 739 5.36 27.96 -25.37
N PRO A 740 5.82 28.36 -26.57
CA PRO A 740 4.93 28.76 -27.65
C PRO A 740 3.84 27.74 -27.96
N ARG A 741 2.64 28.17 -28.31
CA ARG A 741 1.43 27.36 -28.54
C ARG A 741 1.67 26.12 -29.42
N ASN A 742 2.36 26.27 -30.55
CA ASN A 742 2.67 25.18 -31.46
C ASN A 742 3.56 24.10 -30.81
N ARG A 743 4.49 24.51 -29.93
CA ARG A 743 5.32 23.55 -29.17
C ARG A 743 4.54 22.84 -28.09
N GLN A 744 3.62 23.56 -27.42
CA GLN A 744 2.71 22.94 -26.45
C GLN A 744 1.89 21.82 -27.10
N LEU A 745 1.40 21.98 -28.32
CA LEU A 745 0.65 20.98 -29.06
C LEU A 745 1.45 19.68 -29.27
N VAL A 746 2.66 19.77 -29.82
CA VAL A 746 3.49 18.59 -30.10
C VAL A 746 3.92 17.91 -28.80
N LEU A 747 4.43 18.66 -27.82
CA LEU A 747 4.91 18.12 -26.55
C LEU A 747 3.75 17.58 -25.70
N GLY A 748 2.59 18.20 -25.73
CA GLY A 748 1.37 17.70 -25.09
C GLY A 748 1.00 16.33 -25.63
N ARG A 749 0.98 16.15 -26.97
CA ARG A 749 0.71 14.82 -27.58
C ARG A 749 1.79 13.78 -27.30
N MET A 750 3.09 14.19 -27.21
CA MET A 750 4.14 13.28 -26.75
C MET A 750 3.88 12.76 -25.33
N ASN A 751 3.55 13.66 -24.40
CA ASN A 751 3.25 13.28 -23.03
C ASN A 751 1.98 12.39 -22.93
N ILE A 752 0.96 12.70 -23.71
CA ILE A 752 -0.26 11.89 -23.81
C ILE A 752 0.09 10.50 -24.35
N TYR A 753 0.78 10.40 -25.49
CA TYR A 753 1.17 9.14 -26.10
C TYR A 753 1.99 8.26 -25.14
N ASP A 754 3.03 8.82 -24.54
CA ASP A 754 3.90 8.11 -23.61
C ASP A 754 3.18 7.71 -22.31
N GLY A 755 2.15 8.45 -21.92
CA GLY A 755 1.34 8.19 -20.74
C GLY A 755 0.24 7.16 -20.89
N LEU A 756 -0.23 6.91 -22.11
CA LEU A 756 -1.37 6.02 -22.37
C LEU A 756 -0.99 4.54 -22.41
N TRP A 757 0.28 4.18 -22.31
CA TRP A 757 0.72 2.78 -22.31
C TRP A 757 0.12 1.97 -21.15
N ASP A 758 0.00 2.55 -19.97
CA ASP A 758 -0.40 1.84 -18.75
C ASP A 758 -1.56 2.49 -17.99
N ARG A 759 -2.23 3.48 -18.59
CA ARG A 759 -3.34 4.21 -17.97
C ARG A 759 -4.43 4.54 -18.97
N ILE A 760 -5.68 4.58 -18.50
CA ILE A 760 -6.78 4.99 -19.35
C ILE A 760 -6.71 6.51 -19.63
N PRO A 761 -7.25 6.97 -20.76
CA PRO A 761 -7.19 8.39 -21.11
C PRO A 761 -7.72 9.35 -20.03
N SER A 762 -8.86 9.05 -19.44
CA SER A 762 -9.49 9.88 -18.41
C SER A 762 -8.71 10.01 -17.09
N MET A 763 -7.73 9.12 -16.84
CA MET A 763 -6.79 9.25 -15.71
C MET A 763 -5.69 10.30 -15.98
N ASN A 764 -5.51 10.71 -17.23
CA ASN A 764 -4.52 11.71 -17.58
C ASN A 764 -5.09 13.10 -17.34
N TRP A 765 -4.20 14.00 -17.00
CA TRP A 765 -4.50 15.37 -16.63
C TRP A 765 -3.54 16.30 -17.37
N THR A 766 -4.09 17.24 -18.14
CA THR A 766 -3.32 18.20 -18.92
C THR A 766 -3.81 19.61 -18.72
N PHE A 767 -2.91 20.58 -18.69
CA PHE A 767 -3.22 22.00 -18.60
C PHE A 767 -3.23 22.67 -19.96
N VAL A 768 -4.21 23.54 -20.17
CA VAL A 768 -4.31 24.44 -21.31
C VAL A 768 -4.35 25.88 -20.79
N PRO A 769 -3.24 26.67 -20.90
CA PRO A 769 -3.19 28.02 -20.38
C PRO A 769 -3.95 28.97 -21.31
N LEU A 770 -5.20 29.32 -20.97
CA LEU A 770 -5.95 30.36 -21.69
C LEU A 770 -5.32 31.74 -21.46
N THR A 771 -4.92 32.02 -20.22
CA THR A 771 -4.16 33.22 -19.82
C THR A 771 -2.75 32.83 -19.37
N GLU A 772 -1.89 33.81 -19.18
CA GLU A 772 -0.51 33.59 -18.76
C GLU A 772 -0.41 32.80 -17.45
N TYR A 773 0.46 31.82 -17.46
CA TYR A 773 0.78 30.99 -16.31
C TYR A 773 2.26 30.57 -16.42
N HIS A 774 3.01 30.58 -15.33
CA HIS A 774 4.44 30.29 -15.29
C HIS A 774 5.32 31.12 -16.26
N GLY A 775 4.96 32.35 -16.52
CA GLY A 775 5.83 33.30 -17.21
C GLY A 775 6.00 33.10 -18.72
N GLY A 776 5.11 32.34 -19.39
CA GLY A 776 5.22 32.06 -20.82
C GLY A 776 4.91 33.25 -21.76
N GLY A 777 4.24 34.28 -21.26
CA GLY A 777 3.86 35.47 -22.01
C GLY A 777 2.87 35.19 -23.15
N ALA A 778 2.64 36.19 -24.01
CA ALA A 778 1.64 36.16 -25.09
C ALA A 778 1.84 34.97 -26.08
N ALA A 779 3.06 34.49 -26.28
CA ALA A 779 3.33 33.38 -27.21
C ALA A 779 2.83 32.03 -26.68
N ALA A 780 2.66 31.91 -25.36
CA ALA A 780 2.24 30.67 -24.68
C ALA A 780 0.74 30.61 -24.40
N THR A 781 0.06 31.76 -24.31
CA THR A 781 -1.35 31.86 -23.94
C THR A 781 -2.27 31.82 -25.16
N LEU A 782 -3.53 31.42 -24.94
CA LEU A 782 -4.54 31.42 -26.01
C LEU A 782 -5.34 32.72 -26.06
N GLU A 783 -5.32 33.52 -24.99
CA GLU A 783 -5.94 34.84 -25.01
C GLU A 783 -5.09 35.86 -25.83
N PRO A 784 -5.73 36.76 -26.64
CA PRO A 784 -7.15 36.76 -26.97
C PRO A 784 -7.57 35.57 -27.80
N LEU A 785 -8.66 34.89 -27.43
CA LEU A 785 -9.04 33.59 -28.04
C LEU A 785 -9.41 33.74 -29.53
N ASN A 786 -10.00 34.86 -29.91
CA ASN A 786 -10.35 35.16 -31.31
C ASN A 786 -9.13 35.24 -32.24
N ASP A 787 -7.98 35.65 -31.72
CA ASP A 787 -6.74 35.78 -32.50
C ASP A 787 -6.00 34.45 -32.67
N HIS A 788 -6.37 33.43 -31.89
CA HIS A 788 -5.73 32.13 -31.84
C HIS A 788 -6.70 30.95 -32.04
N LEU A 789 -7.72 31.15 -32.88
CA LEU A 789 -8.83 30.21 -33.13
C LEU A 789 -8.33 28.80 -33.48
N LEU A 790 -7.37 28.70 -34.42
CA LEU A 790 -6.82 27.40 -34.87
C LEU A 790 -6.03 26.69 -33.77
N ASP A 791 -5.22 27.43 -33.01
CA ASP A 791 -4.48 26.86 -31.89
C ASP A 791 -5.44 26.36 -30.80
N TYR A 792 -6.50 27.14 -30.54
CA TYR A 792 -7.51 26.77 -29.55
C TYR A 792 -8.29 25.53 -29.96
N GLU A 793 -8.76 25.46 -31.20
CA GLU A 793 -9.41 24.27 -31.77
C GLU A 793 -8.50 23.05 -31.71
N ASN A 794 -7.25 23.18 -32.13
CA ASN A 794 -6.26 22.09 -32.10
C ASN A 794 -6.00 21.60 -30.66
N GLN A 795 -5.92 22.49 -29.67
CA GLN A 795 -5.80 22.11 -28.26
C GLN A 795 -7.02 21.31 -27.78
N MET A 796 -8.22 21.75 -28.14
CA MET A 796 -9.44 21.06 -27.76
C MET A 796 -9.53 19.69 -28.44
N ILE A 797 -9.33 19.59 -29.74
CA ILE A 797 -9.37 18.33 -30.48
C ILE A 797 -8.28 17.35 -30.00
N GLN A 798 -7.09 17.83 -29.74
CA GLN A 798 -6.00 16.99 -29.22
C GLN A 798 -6.40 16.34 -27.87
N ASN A 799 -6.97 17.11 -26.94
CA ASN A 799 -7.28 16.65 -25.61
C ASN A 799 -8.56 15.80 -25.58
N TYR A 800 -9.66 16.29 -26.12
CA TYR A 800 -10.91 15.53 -26.19
C TYR A 800 -10.80 14.33 -27.13
N GLY A 801 -10.08 14.47 -28.23
CA GLY A 801 -9.82 13.40 -29.18
C GLY A 801 -8.94 12.29 -28.63
N SER A 802 -8.09 12.54 -27.66
CA SER A 802 -7.35 11.50 -26.95
C SER A 802 -8.09 10.97 -25.73
N GLY A 803 -9.24 11.56 -25.37
CA GLY A 803 -10.01 11.21 -24.17
C GLY A 803 -9.36 11.62 -22.86
N VAL A 804 -8.27 12.41 -22.90
CA VAL A 804 -7.64 12.93 -21.68
C VAL A 804 -8.42 14.11 -21.12
N GLN A 805 -8.33 14.29 -19.82
CA GLN A 805 -8.99 15.41 -19.16
C GLN A 805 -8.15 16.67 -19.29
N ALA A 806 -8.76 17.74 -19.79
CA ALA A 806 -8.08 19.01 -20.02
C ALA A 806 -8.56 20.09 -19.05
N CYS A 807 -7.59 20.76 -18.43
CA CYS A 807 -7.78 21.87 -17.52
C CYS A 807 -7.63 23.19 -18.29
N TYR A 808 -8.71 23.68 -18.89
CA TYR A 808 -8.73 24.98 -19.57
C TYR A 808 -8.72 26.09 -18.53
N ARG A 809 -7.54 26.67 -18.29
CA ARG A 809 -7.33 27.58 -17.17
C ARG A 809 -7.37 29.04 -17.61
N GLY A 810 -8.37 29.76 -17.13
CA GLY A 810 -8.55 31.18 -17.44
C GLY A 810 -9.91 31.72 -17.00
N PRO A 811 -10.26 32.99 -17.41
CA PRO A 811 -11.48 33.62 -16.95
C PRO A 811 -12.72 33.23 -17.74
N ARG A 812 -12.59 32.62 -18.91
CA ARG A 812 -13.69 32.41 -19.87
C ARG A 812 -13.35 31.30 -20.89
N LEU A 813 -14.38 30.75 -21.55
CA LEU A 813 -14.29 29.79 -22.64
C LEU A 813 -14.30 30.43 -24.03
N PHE A 814 -14.86 31.59 -24.18
CA PHE A 814 -14.92 32.36 -25.43
C PHE A 814 -14.97 33.85 -25.18
N ASP A 815 -14.47 34.61 -26.12
CA ASP A 815 -14.43 36.10 -26.13
C ASP A 815 -15.28 36.73 -27.23
N THR A 816 -15.57 35.98 -28.29
CA THR A 816 -16.38 36.43 -29.44
C THR A 816 -17.36 35.36 -29.89
N PRO A 817 -18.36 35.70 -30.73
CA PRO A 817 -19.25 34.71 -31.34
C PRO A 817 -18.51 33.66 -32.19
N LYS A 818 -17.37 34.02 -32.79
CA LYS A 818 -16.54 33.08 -33.57
C LYS A 818 -15.89 32.03 -32.68
N THR A 819 -15.25 32.45 -31.58
CA THR A 819 -14.66 31.49 -30.58
C THR A 819 -15.75 30.65 -29.94
N LYS A 820 -16.92 31.25 -29.62
CA LYS A 820 -18.07 30.47 -29.12
C LYS A 820 -18.43 29.32 -30.07
N GLN A 821 -18.52 29.62 -31.39
CA GLN A 821 -18.89 28.61 -32.38
C GLN A 821 -17.84 27.47 -32.48
N VAL A 822 -16.53 27.81 -32.41
CA VAL A 822 -15.45 26.80 -32.35
C VAL A 822 -15.62 25.88 -31.15
N VAL A 823 -15.83 26.45 -29.96
CA VAL A 823 -16.06 25.65 -28.74
C VAL A 823 -17.27 24.72 -28.89
N ILE A 824 -18.41 25.26 -29.37
CA ILE A 824 -19.64 24.48 -29.57
C ILE A 824 -19.41 23.35 -30.58
N ASN A 825 -18.72 23.58 -31.67
CA ASN A 825 -18.44 22.56 -32.70
C ASN A 825 -17.63 21.41 -32.12
N VAL A 826 -16.56 21.70 -31.40
CA VAL A 826 -15.70 20.67 -30.80
C VAL A 826 -16.42 19.93 -29.68
N VAL A 827 -17.17 20.61 -28.83
CA VAL A 827 -17.96 20.00 -27.76
C VAL A 827 -19.04 19.07 -28.32
N ASN A 828 -19.76 19.47 -29.37
CA ASN A 828 -20.77 18.65 -30.03
C ASN A 828 -20.15 17.41 -30.68
N TRP A 829 -19.00 17.58 -31.36
CA TRP A 829 -18.24 16.46 -31.91
C TRP A 829 -17.81 15.47 -30.82
N TYR A 830 -17.21 15.96 -29.73
CA TYR A 830 -16.81 15.13 -28.60
C TYR A 830 -18.00 14.39 -27.97
N LYS A 831 -19.12 15.09 -27.71
CA LYS A 831 -20.32 14.47 -27.15
C LYS A 831 -20.90 13.39 -28.04
N LYS A 832 -20.85 13.58 -29.36
CA LYS A 832 -21.30 12.59 -30.34
C LYS A 832 -20.46 11.29 -30.27
N TYR A 833 -19.16 11.43 -30.13
CA TYR A 833 -18.22 10.31 -30.15
C TYR A 833 -17.64 9.98 -28.76
N ARG A 834 -18.23 10.53 -27.71
CA ARG A 834 -17.70 10.41 -26.33
C ARG A 834 -17.45 8.99 -25.91
N GLU A 835 -18.34 8.05 -26.23
CA GLU A 835 -18.23 6.66 -25.83
C GLU A 835 -16.98 5.99 -26.42
N VAL A 836 -16.75 6.17 -27.73
CA VAL A 836 -15.55 5.60 -28.38
C VAL A 836 -14.29 6.37 -27.99
N LEU A 837 -14.33 7.69 -27.84
CA LEU A 837 -13.19 8.52 -27.44
C LEU A 837 -12.73 8.27 -25.98
N ASN A 838 -13.60 7.78 -25.11
CA ASN A 838 -13.29 7.37 -23.75
C ASN A 838 -13.00 5.87 -23.64
N SER A 839 -12.98 5.15 -24.76
CA SER A 839 -12.68 3.72 -24.84
C SER A 839 -11.16 3.45 -24.86
N ASP A 840 -10.78 2.22 -25.15
CA ASP A 840 -9.37 1.86 -25.16
C ASP A 840 -8.60 2.44 -26.35
N ILE A 841 -7.29 2.43 -26.29
CA ILE A 841 -6.40 3.07 -27.26
C ILE A 841 -5.39 2.05 -27.79
N ILE A 842 -5.10 2.16 -29.08
CA ILE A 842 -3.98 1.53 -29.77
C ILE A 842 -3.06 2.65 -30.27
N HIS A 843 -1.79 2.55 -29.95
CA HIS A 843 -0.79 3.51 -30.38
C HIS A 843 -0.45 3.32 -31.85
N LEU A 844 -0.62 4.36 -32.67
CA LEU A 844 -0.29 4.30 -34.09
C LEU A 844 1.13 4.82 -34.36
N LYS A 845 1.35 6.09 -34.03
CA LYS A 845 2.66 6.73 -34.26
C LYS A 845 2.92 7.80 -33.21
N ARG A 846 4.12 7.71 -32.59
CA ARG A 846 4.54 8.68 -31.57
C ARG A 846 4.83 10.03 -32.19
N PRO A 847 4.40 11.15 -31.59
CA PRO A 847 4.68 12.50 -32.07
C PRO A 847 6.18 12.78 -32.18
N SER A 848 6.59 13.39 -33.29
CA SER A 848 7.98 13.78 -33.54
C SER A 848 8.16 15.24 -33.99
N GLY A 849 7.06 15.91 -34.35
CA GLY A 849 7.08 17.24 -34.94
C GLY A 849 7.55 17.29 -36.42
N LYS A 850 7.91 16.13 -37.03
CA LYS A 850 8.42 16.03 -38.38
C LYS A 850 7.49 15.34 -39.38
N ASP A 851 6.58 14.56 -38.87
CA ASP A 851 5.62 13.77 -39.65
C ASP A 851 4.34 13.65 -38.83
N TRP A 852 3.29 13.04 -39.42
CA TRP A 852 2.05 12.79 -38.73
C TRP A 852 2.25 11.98 -37.45
N ASP A 853 1.35 12.13 -36.52
CA ASP A 853 1.23 11.30 -35.33
C ASP A 853 -0.25 10.96 -35.09
N GLY A 854 -0.54 10.00 -34.18
CA GLY A 854 -1.92 9.67 -33.90
C GLY A 854 -2.11 8.36 -33.15
N PHE A 855 -3.35 8.09 -32.83
CA PHE A 855 -3.81 6.89 -32.12
C PHE A 855 -5.21 6.46 -32.60
N LEU A 856 -5.57 5.22 -32.29
CA LEU A 856 -6.84 4.60 -32.61
C LEU A 856 -7.56 4.24 -31.33
N HIS A 857 -8.73 4.82 -31.08
CA HIS A 857 -9.65 4.31 -30.05
C HIS A 857 -10.35 3.06 -30.55
N VAL A 858 -10.53 2.07 -29.63
CA VAL A 858 -11.16 0.79 -29.94
C VAL A 858 -12.17 0.37 -28.87
N ASN A 859 -13.31 -0.15 -29.30
CA ASN A 859 -14.29 -0.77 -28.41
C ASN A 859 -15.16 -1.77 -29.18
N PRO A 860 -14.98 -3.08 -28.97
CA PRO A 860 -15.74 -4.09 -29.71
C PRO A 860 -17.25 -4.08 -29.42
N ASN A 861 -17.67 -3.45 -28.33
CA ASN A 861 -19.07 -3.46 -27.87
C ASN A 861 -19.90 -2.27 -28.38
N LEU A 862 -19.27 -1.25 -28.99
CA LEU A 862 -19.96 -0.11 -29.56
C LEU A 862 -20.35 -0.34 -31.03
N LYS A 863 -21.24 0.50 -31.56
CA LYS A 863 -21.50 0.59 -32.99
C LYS A 863 -20.30 1.14 -33.72
N GLU A 864 -19.81 2.30 -33.29
CA GLU A 864 -18.52 2.87 -33.68
C GLU A 864 -17.41 2.09 -32.95
N LYS A 865 -16.92 1.01 -33.59
CA LYS A 865 -15.94 0.08 -33.00
C LYS A 865 -14.53 0.68 -32.90
N GLY A 866 -14.29 1.77 -33.61
CA GLY A 866 -13.06 2.53 -33.50
C GLY A 866 -13.19 3.94 -34.05
N LEU A 867 -12.29 4.81 -33.55
CA LEU A 867 -12.10 6.16 -34.06
C LEU A 867 -10.59 6.46 -34.05
N ALA A 868 -10.02 6.71 -35.25
CA ALA A 868 -8.62 7.09 -35.34
C ALA A 868 -8.48 8.60 -35.56
N LEU A 869 -7.50 9.20 -34.86
CA LEU A 869 -7.11 10.58 -35.05
C LEU A 869 -5.68 10.64 -35.57
N PHE A 870 -5.46 11.57 -36.49
CA PHE A 870 -4.18 11.87 -37.12
C PHE A 870 -3.91 13.37 -37.00
N PHE A 871 -2.70 13.73 -36.60
CA PHE A 871 -2.26 15.12 -36.46
C PHE A 871 -1.08 15.38 -37.38
N ASN A 872 -1.10 16.54 -38.03
CA ASN A 872 -0.01 17.04 -38.86
C ASN A 872 0.61 18.29 -38.25
N PRO A 873 1.83 18.19 -37.68
CA PRO A 873 2.49 19.34 -37.04
C PRO A 873 3.23 20.24 -38.03
N THR A 874 3.16 19.97 -39.36
CA THR A 874 3.92 20.69 -40.39
C THR A 874 3.03 21.69 -41.14
N ASP A 875 3.67 22.58 -41.84
CA ASP A 875 3.04 23.66 -42.63
C ASP A 875 2.53 23.28 -44.01
N LYS A 876 2.58 21.96 -44.35
CA LYS A 876 2.07 21.41 -45.60
C LYS A 876 1.14 20.26 -45.37
N ASP A 877 0.15 20.13 -46.27
CA ASP A 877 -0.71 18.97 -46.27
C ASP A 877 0.08 17.68 -46.44
N MET A 878 -0.36 16.62 -45.76
CA MET A 878 0.29 15.31 -45.85
C MET A 878 -0.66 14.26 -46.38
N GLU A 879 -0.26 13.58 -47.45
CA GLU A 879 -0.90 12.37 -47.92
C GLU A 879 -0.12 11.16 -47.41
N ARG A 880 -0.78 10.23 -46.71
CA ARG A 880 -0.13 9.03 -46.17
C ARG A 880 -0.98 7.81 -46.35
N GLU A 881 -0.37 6.68 -46.76
CA GLU A 881 -0.96 5.36 -46.60
C GLU A 881 -0.71 4.88 -45.17
N ILE A 882 -1.76 4.74 -44.40
CA ILE A 882 -1.71 4.38 -42.98
C ILE A 882 -2.25 2.96 -42.78
N LYS A 883 -1.49 2.12 -42.08
CA LYS A 883 -1.92 0.79 -41.64
C LYS A 883 -2.64 0.93 -40.32
N LEU A 884 -3.91 0.54 -40.26
CA LEU A 884 -4.72 0.51 -39.06
C LEU A 884 -4.81 -0.92 -38.50
N PRO A 885 -4.35 -1.19 -37.28
CA PRO A 885 -4.48 -2.48 -36.60
C PRO A 885 -5.86 -2.58 -35.93
N LEU A 886 -6.78 -3.32 -36.52
CA LEU A 886 -8.18 -3.38 -36.11
C LEU A 886 -8.54 -4.61 -35.25
N TYR A 887 -7.56 -5.41 -34.81
CA TYR A 887 -7.83 -6.64 -34.03
C TYR A 887 -8.71 -6.37 -32.80
N TYR A 888 -8.38 -5.37 -32.01
CA TYR A 888 -9.09 -5.05 -30.77
C TYR A 888 -10.43 -4.30 -30.98
N THR A 889 -10.82 -4.05 -32.24
CA THR A 889 -12.20 -3.64 -32.57
C THR A 889 -13.18 -4.82 -32.57
N GLY A 890 -12.67 -6.05 -32.56
CA GLY A 890 -13.47 -7.28 -32.69
C GLY A 890 -13.97 -7.55 -34.09
N LEU A 891 -13.61 -6.75 -35.07
CA LEU A 891 -13.96 -6.99 -36.49
C LEU A 891 -13.14 -8.17 -37.05
N THR A 892 -13.76 -9.03 -37.86
CA THR A 892 -13.14 -10.28 -38.33
C THR A 892 -12.88 -10.33 -39.82
N GLU A 893 -13.78 -9.81 -40.65
CA GLU A 893 -13.69 -9.91 -42.11
C GLU A 893 -13.63 -8.56 -42.80
N TYR A 894 -14.45 -7.62 -42.39
CA TYR A 894 -14.62 -6.32 -43.00
C TYR A 894 -14.74 -5.23 -41.99
N ALA A 895 -14.33 -4.02 -42.34
CA ALA A 895 -14.56 -2.79 -41.64
C ALA A 895 -15.27 -1.79 -42.58
N LEU A 896 -16.25 -1.07 -42.04
CA LEU A 896 -16.81 0.11 -42.67
C LEU A 896 -16.08 1.33 -42.16
N ILE A 897 -15.39 2.07 -43.01
CA ILE A 897 -14.54 3.18 -42.65
C ILE A 897 -15.03 4.44 -43.36
N ARG A 898 -15.24 5.51 -42.64
CA ARG A 898 -15.60 6.81 -43.16
C ARG A 898 -14.70 7.93 -42.60
N GLU A 899 -14.34 8.84 -43.47
CA GLU A 899 -13.67 10.07 -43.08
C GLU A 899 -14.72 11.03 -42.55
N LYS A 900 -14.49 11.55 -41.33
CA LYS A 900 -15.41 12.49 -40.65
C LYS A 900 -16.87 11.98 -40.74
N GLU A 901 -17.75 12.82 -41.20
CA GLU A 901 -19.17 12.52 -41.44
C GLU A 901 -19.47 12.07 -42.90
N GLY A 902 -18.44 11.71 -43.63
CA GLY A 902 -18.58 11.29 -45.03
C GLY A 902 -19.17 9.90 -45.23
N LYS A 903 -19.17 9.43 -46.45
CA LYS A 903 -19.68 8.11 -46.84
C LYS A 903 -18.75 6.99 -46.36
N ALA A 904 -19.30 5.99 -45.72
CA ALA A 904 -18.56 4.80 -45.31
C ALA A 904 -18.18 3.94 -46.54
N LEU A 905 -16.95 3.48 -46.59
CA LEU A 905 -16.40 2.57 -47.56
C LEU A 905 -16.09 1.23 -46.89
N LYS A 906 -16.28 0.12 -47.63
CA LYS A 906 -16.03 -1.23 -47.14
C LYS A 906 -14.63 -1.67 -47.43
N TYR A 907 -13.87 -2.07 -46.40
CA TYR A 907 -12.51 -2.58 -46.51
C TYR A 907 -12.43 -4.02 -46.04
N LYS A 908 -11.76 -4.88 -46.78
CA LYS A 908 -11.49 -6.26 -46.36
C LYS A 908 -10.29 -6.29 -45.42
N LEU A 909 -10.43 -6.94 -44.26
CA LEU A 909 -9.30 -7.11 -43.33
C LEU A 909 -8.27 -8.09 -43.88
N LYS A 910 -6.99 -7.81 -43.63
CA LYS A 910 -5.89 -8.74 -43.85
C LYS A 910 -5.88 -9.83 -42.76
N ARG A 911 -5.00 -10.84 -42.93
CA ARG A 911 -4.86 -11.95 -41.97
C ARG A 911 -4.43 -11.46 -40.57
N ASP A 912 -3.75 -10.31 -40.48
CA ASP A 912 -3.35 -9.64 -39.23
C ASP A 912 -4.40 -8.64 -38.75
N TYR A 913 -5.63 -8.74 -39.19
CA TYR A 913 -6.75 -7.84 -38.88
C TYR A 913 -6.47 -6.36 -39.16
N SER A 914 -5.54 -6.05 -40.07
CA SER A 914 -5.25 -4.66 -40.45
C SER A 914 -5.90 -4.29 -41.78
N VAL A 915 -6.08 -2.98 -41.98
CA VAL A 915 -6.40 -2.36 -43.27
C VAL A 915 -5.38 -1.28 -43.59
N LYS A 916 -5.20 -0.96 -44.88
CA LYS A 916 -4.45 0.21 -45.32
C LYS A 916 -5.41 1.21 -45.93
N ILE A 917 -5.29 2.46 -45.52
CA ILE A 917 -6.09 3.58 -46.00
C ILE A 917 -5.20 4.76 -46.38
N ASN A 918 -5.64 5.52 -47.40
CA ASN A 918 -5.00 6.77 -47.76
C ASN A 918 -5.68 7.89 -47.01
N VAL A 919 -4.91 8.71 -46.30
CA VAL A 919 -5.41 9.80 -45.46
C VAL A 919 -4.69 11.09 -45.83
N THR A 920 -5.45 12.14 -46.10
CA THR A 920 -4.94 13.49 -46.27
C THR A 920 -5.11 14.26 -44.96
N ILE A 921 -3.99 14.70 -44.36
CA ILE A 921 -4.01 15.42 -43.08
C ILE A 921 -3.60 16.88 -43.37
N PRO A 922 -4.49 17.87 -43.20
CA PRO A 922 -4.22 19.27 -43.50
C PRO A 922 -3.03 19.83 -42.70
N ALA A 923 -2.36 20.82 -43.23
CA ALA A 923 -1.24 21.51 -42.60
C ALA A 923 -1.62 22.08 -41.23
N ASN A 924 -0.78 21.91 -40.20
CA ASN A 924 -0.97 22.38 -38.83
C ASN A 924 -2.36 22.03 -38.25
N SER A 925 -2.90 20.87 -38.61
CA SER A 925 -4.26 20.49 -38.30
C SER A 925 -4.39 18.98 -38.05
N TYR A 926 -5.58 18.45 -38.16
CA TYR A 926 -5.94 17.07 -37.82
C TYR A 926 -6.92 16.46 -38.83
N GLN A 927 -6.96 15.16 -38.84
CA GLN A 927 -7.98 14.37 -39.54
C GLN A 927 -8.44 13.24 -38.64
N TRP A 928 -9.67 12.81 -38.80
CA TRP A 928 -10.21 11.68 -38.07
C TRP A 928 -11.10 10.81 -38.96
N ILE A 929 -11.16 9.52 -38.57
CA ILE A 929 -11.97 8.52 -39.25
C ILE A 929 -12.72 7.67 -38.22
N VAL A 930 -13.88 7.19 -38.66
CA VAL A 930 -14.73 6.28 -37.84
C VAL A 930 -14.72 4.90 -38.47
N ILE A 931 -14.63 3.87 -37.64
CA ILE A 931 -14.60 2.45 -38.00
C ILE A 931 -15.79 1.76 -37.36
N GLU A 932 -16.62 1.12 -38.21
CA GLU A 932 -17.82 0.36 -37.86
C GLU A 932 -17.75 -1.08 -38.39
#